data_2a9e3b9de4c9be3dc0587e224254fca9
#
_entry.id   2a9e3b9de4c9be3dc0587e224254fca9
#
_cell.length_a   1.000
_cell.length_b   1.000
_cell.length_c   1.000
_cell.angle_alpha   90.00
_cell.angle_beta   90.00
_cell.angle_gamma   90.00
#
_symmetry.space_group_name_H-M   'P 1'
#
loop_
_entity.id
_entity.type
_entity.pdbx_description
1 polymer ?
#
loop_
_entity_poly.entity_id
_entity_poly.type
_entity_poly.pdbx_seq_one_letter_code
_entity_poly.pdbx_strand_id
1 'polypeptide(L)'
;MSRTIKYEFLKIFTSKLFLYTLLAFVLADTVILIYTGNIVKKDEIPYSAYKILNEELKDLPESEKEELINKEYERNNAFSIITNIINNKNSESEYIREFAESLKNENKELYDKYINEYENRTYKYTGDEAKELELFEEIKKEYDECKNYKNTITGILEKADDLETISIFQESEDDFSNKNIKDTAKNYEKMLNVEVHYIPSKGIDSFTNMGITDIFIVLMIFVMATIIIYEEREKNLFPLIKSTKNGRCKTILSKIFVMFIAILAISLILYAVNFIYYGITIGYGDLSANLQSINTFIYSTLQISIGGYIALFLITKIAVFFIVSLMILLVSNLAKNNTSNYIALILIFGISFLLYKTIDPISKYNVFRIINIINLIEVNSIYKTYMNLNIMGNMQNILHLSLFFAIILLFIFGFANIWIFTKRKDLGLTENRLLKRLKSITIIKPRIFTKIFWCELYKMMIINKVLIILLLFTVIQIYSLNNANKNISFSENIYKNYMKTFSGKLTEEKENSILKEQEKFEKAKLAIENIEEKVQNGEISKEEAIRYKEPYNEILSSEEIFLRIIEQYEQIKENPKAEFVYDTGYNELLRVNKNAFIESDVYLIVMAEIAFSVIFVMEYKTGMNKILNTTPKGKTATTKAKIIVCLITGLMIFMISIIPEIIKIGQIYGFDNITASITSLRSFSSLPSGISILGFTIICYLVRFIIFISIILFILWISLKLKNTTYTILVASTIMLVPIIVAKLGIEFLNIISVDKILNLSKIILMDSSLKWLYIAIPSVIGIHSYERLLRKDKI
;
A
#
# COMPACT_ATOMS: atom_id res chain seq x y z
N MET A 1 21.30 26.18 -29.31
CA MET A 1 20.41 25.25 -28.64
C MET A 1 20.93 23.81 -28.71
N SER A 2 21.38 23.31 -29.87
CA SER A 2 21.90 21.92 -29.99
C SER A 2 23.09 21.61 -29.06
N ARG A 3 24.07 22.53 -28.93
CA ARG A 3 25.21 22.31 -28.00
C ARG A 3 24.78 22.28 -26.54
N THR A 4 23.85 23.13 -26.08
CA THR A 4 23.35 23.14 -24.70
C THR A 4 22.57 21.86 -24.41
N ILE A 5 21.72 21.39 -25.33
CA ILE A 5 21.01 20.11 -25.21
C ILE A 5 22.01 18.94 -25.10
N LYS A 6 23.06 18.93 -25.97
CA LYS A 6 24.08 17.88 -25.93
C LYS A 6 24.79 17.81 -24.58
N TYR A 7 25.14 18.93 -23.98
CA TYR A 7 25.81 18.93 -22.67
C TYR A 7 24.88 18.50 -21.53
N GLU A 8 23.63 18.97 -21.51
CA GLU A 8 22.65 18.51 -20.51
C GLU A 8 22.31 17.02 -20.66
N PHE A 9 22.23 16.52 -21.90
CA PHE A 9 22.05 15.11 -22.21
C PHE A 9 23.23 14.27 -21.68
N LEU A 10 24.45 14.63 -22.03
CA LEU A 10 25.64 13.93 -21.53
C LEU A 10 25.68 13.95 -19.99
N LYS A 11 25.33 15.07 -19.36
CA LYS A 11 25.33 15.22 -17.91
C LYS A 11 24.43 14.19 -17.20
N ILE A 12 23.26 13.87 -17.76
CA ILE A 12 22.37 12.85 -17.21
C ILE A 12 22.86 11.45 -17.57
N PHE A 13 22.95 11.16 -18.86
CA PHE A 13 23.16 9.79 -19.36
C PHE A 13 24.58 9.24 -19.14
N THR A 14 25.57 10.09 -18.84
CA THR A 14 26.91 9.62 -18.41
C THR A 14 27.10 9.67 -16.90
N SER A 15 26.11 10.15 -16.15
CA SER A 15 26.17 10.17 -14.69
C SER A 15 26.12 8.75 -14.13
N LYS A 16 27.15 8.37 -13.39
CA LYS A 16 27.20 7.07 -12.71
C LYS A 16 26.00 6.86 -11.78
N LEU A 17 25.54 7.94 -11.11
CA LEU A 17 24.35 7.87 -10.26
C LEU A 17 23.11 7.48 -11.06
N PHE A 18 22.86 8.15 -12.18
CA PHE A 18 21.70 7.86 -13.03
C PHE A 18 21.73 6.41 -13.55
N LEU A 19 22.87 5.96 -14.06
CA LEU A 19 23.00 4.62 -14.62
C LEU A 19 22.85 3.52 -13.56
N TYR A 20 23.49 3.68 -12.40
CA TYR A 20 23.40 2.68 -11.34
C TYR A 20 22.01 2.64 -10.70
N THR A 21 21.36 3.80 -10.51
CA THR A 21 19.98 3.81 -9.97
C THR A 21 18.98 3.26 -10.97
N LEU A 22 19.12 3.54 -12.27
CA LEU A 22 18.26 2.94 -13.30
C LEU A 22 18.43 1.43 -13.34
N LEU A 23 19.66 0.93 -13.36
CA LEU A 23 19.93 -0.51 -13.33
C LEU A 23 19.37 -1.17 -12.07
N ALA A 24 19.57 -0.53 -10.91
CA ALA A 24 19.04 -1.03 -9.64
C ALA A 24 17.52 -1.11 -9.65
N PHE A 25 16.81 -0.11 -10.21
CA PHE A 25 15.35 -0.14 -10.29
C PHE A 25 14.83 -1.14 -11.31
N VAL A 26 15.48 -1.31 -12.47
CA VAL A 26 15.14 -2.36 -13.43
C VAL A 26 15.28 -3.76 -12.79
N LEU A 27 16.37 -4.00 -12.07
CA LEU A 27 16.58 -5.26 -11.35
C LEU A 27 15.55 -5.45 -10.23
N ALA A 28 15.28 -4.40 -9.45
CA ALA A 28 14.28 -4.46 -8.38
C ALA A 28 12.87 -4.73 -8.93
N ASP A 29 12.48 -4.05 -10.00
CA ASP A 29 11.19 -4.25 -10.68
C ASP A 29 11.05 -5.70 -11.18
N THR A 30 12.08 -6.21 -11.87
CA THR A 30 12.12 -7.61 -12.33
C THR A 30 12.02 -8.62 -11.18
N VAL A 31 12.76 -8.41 -10.10
CA VAL A 31 12.71 -9.29 -8.91
C VAL A 31 11.33 -9.26 -8.28
N ILE A 32 10.71 -8.08 -8.17
CA ILE A 32 9.36 -7.92 -7.62
C ILE A 32 8.33 -8.65 -8.49
N LEU A 33 8.40 -8.50 -9.82
CA LEU A 33 7.52 -9.19 -10.76
C LEU A 33 7.61 -10.73 -10.63
N ILE A 34 8.83 -11.27 -10.68
CA ILE A 34 9.05 -12.73 -10.56
C ILE A 34 8.50 -13.22 -9.22
N TYR A 35 8.69 -12.45 -8.20
CA TYR A 35 8.32 -12.84 -6.86
C TYR A 35 6.82 -12.75 -6.60
N THR A 36 6.16 -11.67 -7.02
CA THR A 36 4.69 -11.59 -6.98
C THR A 36 4.05 -12.75 -7.73
N GLY A 37 4.60 -13.12 -8.90
CA GLY A 37 4.15 -14.30 -9.64
C GLY A 37 4.34 -15.62 -8.87
N ASN A 38 5.41 -15.76 -8.07
CA ASN A 38 5.63 -16.95 -7.26
C ASN A 38 4.70 -17.03 -6.03
N ILE A 39 4.35 -15.89 -5.42
CA ILE A 39 3.36 -15.83 -4.34
C ILE A 39 1.97 -16.20 -4.88
N VAL A 40 1.58 -15.55 -5.95
CA VAL A 40 0.31 -15.85 -6.63
C VAL A 40 0.21 -17.34 -6.93
N LYS A 41 1.30 -17.98 -7.39
CA LYS A 41 1.32 -19.44 -7.61
C LYS A 41 1.04 -20.25 -6.32
N LYS A 42 1.44 -19.75 -5.15
CA LYS A 42 1.28 -20.45 -3.88
C LYS A 42 -0.09 -20.25 -3.23
N ASP A 43 -0.54 -19.01 -3.17
CA ASP A 43 -1.68 -18.60 -2.34
C ASP A 43 -2.94 -18.23 -3.17
N GLU A 44 -2.79 -17.93 -4.47
CA GLU A 44 -3.86 -17.58 -5.40
C GLU A 44 -3.82 -18.47 -6.65
N ILE A 45 -4.65 -18.15 -7.65
CA ILE A 45 -4.64 -18.80 -8.97
C ILE A 45 -3.32 -18.49 -9.67
N PRO A 46 -2.52 -19.49 -10.08
CA PRO A 46 -1.22 -19.26 -10.68
C PRO A 46 -1.33 -18.63 -12.07
N TYR A 47 -0.43 -17.72 -12.42
CA TYR A 47 -0.40 -17.05 -13.73
C TYR A 47 -0.34 -18.03 -14.91
N SER A 48 0.31 -19.19 -14.72
CA SER A 48 0.35 -20.26 -15.72
C SER A 48 -1.03 -20.80 -16.10
N ALA A 49 -2.00 -20.77 -15.18
CA ALA A 49 -3.36 -21.21 -15.46
C ALA A 49 -4.04 -20.29 -16.50
N TYR A 50 -3.94 -18.99 -16.29
CA TYR A 50 -4.44 -17.99 -17.26
C TYR A 50 -3.70 -18.05 -18.58
N LYS A 51 -2.40 -18.39 -18.58
CA LYS A 51 -1.63 -18.57 -19.81
C LYS A 51 -2.16 -19.73 -20.65
N ILE A 52 -2.31 -20.91 -20.02
CA ILE A 52 -2.85 -22.10 -20.69
C ILE A 52 -4.23 -21.78 -21.26
N LEU A 53 -5.08 -21.13 -20.46
CA LEU A 53 -6.43 -20.75 -20.88
C LEU A 53 -6.41 -19.74 -22.04
N ASN A 54 -5.56 -18.73 -22.01
CA ASN A 54 -5.40 -17.75 -23.10
C ASN A 54 -4.93 -18.43 -24.41
N GLU A 55 -4.02 -19.40 -24.31
CA GLU A 55 -3.54 -20.15 -25.47
C GLU A 55 -4.65 -21.04 -26.04
N GLU A 56 -5.48 -21.66 -25.21
CA GLU A 56 -6.59 -22.51 -25.67
C GLU A 56 -7.75 -21.68 -26.25
N LEU A 57 -8.09 -20.56 -25.66
CA LEU A 57 -9.21 -19.72 -26.10
C LEU A 57 -8.88 -18.88 -27.35
N LYS A 58 -7.59 -18.65 -27.63
CA LYS A 58 -7.16 -17.66 -28.63
C LYS A 58 -7.75 -17.89 -30.02
N ASP A 59 -7.76 -19.15 -30.49
CA ASP A 59 -8.11 -19.50 -31.87
C ASP A 59 -9.51 -20.15 -31.96
N LEU A 60 -10.26 -20.24 -30.85
CA LEU A 60 -11.58 -20.84 -30.82
C LEU A 60 -12.67 -19.84 -31.23
N PRO A 61 -13.69 -20.27 -31.99
CA PRO A 61 -14.90 -19.49 -32.21
C PRO A 61 -15.68 -19.34 -30.89
N GLU A 62 -16.49 -18.28 -30.77
CA GLU A 62 -17.22 -17.97 -29.51
C GLU A 62 -18.11 -19.09 -28.97
N SER A 63 -18.72 -19.88 -29.89
CA SER A 63 -19.54 -21.05 -29.52
C SER A 63 -18.72 -22.16 -28.86
N GLU A 64 -17.50 -22.40 -29.33
CA GLU A 64 -16.61 -23.39 -28.72
C GLU A 64 -15.98 -22.89 -27.43
N LYS A 65 -15.69 -21.57 -27.31
CA LYS A 65 -15.27 -20.97 -26.05
C LYS A 65 -16.35 -21.16 -24.97
N GLU A 66 -17.62 -20.90 -25.33
CA GLU A 66 -18.74 -21.10 -24.42
C GLU A 66 -18.83 -22.55 -23.95
N GLU A 67 -18.75 -23.50 -24.87
CA GLU A 67 -18.82 -24.92 -24.53
C GLU A 67 -17.68 -25.35 -23.60
N LEU A 68 -16.44 -24.93 -23.90
CA LEU A 68 -15.28 -25.21 -23.06
C LEU A 68 -15.43 -24.64 -21.66
N ILE A 69 -15.78 -23.34 -21.55
CA ILE A 69 -15.92 -22.67 -20.25
C ILE A 69 -17.03 -23.30 -19.41
N ASN A 70 -18.20 -23.57 -20.03
CA ASN A 70 -19.32 -24.18 -19.33
C ASN A 70 -18.99 -25.61 -18.89
N LYS A 71 -18.35 -26.40 -19.73
CA LYS A 71 -17.96 -27.78 -19.44
C LYS A 71 -16.96 -27.84 -18.27
N GLU A 72 -15.91 -27.02 -18.32
CA GLU A 72 -14.90 -26.99 -17.26
C GLU A 72 -15.47 -26.43 -15.95
N TYR A 73 -16.31 -25.40 -16.00
CA TYR A 73 -17.01 -24.88 -14.82
C TYR A 73 -17.91 -25.98 -14.19
N GLU A 74 -18.77 -26.64 -15.00
CA GLU A 74 -19.65 -27.71 -14.54
C GLU A 74 -18.84 -28.86 -13.93
N ARG A 75 -17.76 -29.27 -14.58
CA ARG A 75 -16.86 -30.33 -14.13
C ARG A 75 -16.23 -30.03 -12.78
N ASN A 76 -15.63 -28.83 -12.63
CA ASN A 76 -14.96 -28.45 -11.38
C ASN A 76 -15.96 -28.21 -10.24
N ASN A 77 -17.13 -27.69 -10.53
CA ASN A 77 -18.22 -27.57 -9.55
C ASN A 77 -18.69 -28.96 -9.11
N ALA A 78 -18.87 -29.90 -10.06
CA ALA A 78 -19.22 -31.29 -9.72
C ALA A 78 -18.14 -31.97 -8.87
N PHE A 79 -16.86 -31.75 -9.16
CA PHE A 79 -15.73 -32.28 -8.36
C PHE A 79 -15.75 -31.74 -6.94
N SER A 80 -15.99 -30.47 -6.75
CA SER A 80 -16.12 -29.85 -5.41
C SER A 80 -17.30 -30.45 -4.61
N ILE A 81 -18.46 -30.65 -5.27
CA ILE A 81 -19.61 -31.29 -4.66
C ILE A 81 -19.29 -32.74 -4.30
N ILE A 82 -18.66 -33.51 -5.19
CA ILE A 82 -18.28 -34.92 -4.95
C ILE A 82 -17.26 -35.00 -3.80
N THR A 83 -16.26 -34.11 -3.77
CA THR A 83 -15.27 -34.01 -2.67
C THR A 83 -15.98 -33.80 -1.32
N ASN A 84 -16.92 -32.86 -1.28
CA ASN A 84 -17.73 -32.62 -0.06
C ASN A 84 -18.55 -33.84 0.34
N ILE A 85 -19.19 -34.54 -0.61
CA ILE A 85 -19.96 -35.75 -0.34
C ILE A 85 -19.05 -36.85 0.23
N ILE A 86 -17.88 -37.09 -0.40
CA ILE A 86 -16.96 -38.16 0.00
C ILE A 86 -16.34 -37.86 1.38
N ASN A 87 -15.89 -36.62 1.61
CA ASN A 87 -15.27 -36.22 2.88
C ASN A 87 -16.26 -36.32 4.03
N ASN A 88 -17.53 -35.99 3.80
CA ASN A 88 -18.55 -35.98 4.82
C ASN A 88 -19.24 -37.36 5.01
N LYS A 89 -19.21 -38.25 4.01
CA LYS A 89 -19.80 -39.58 4.08
C LYS A 89 -19.21 -40.48 5.20
N ASN A 90 -17.93 -40.29 5.52
CA ASN A 90 -17.22 -41.07 6.55
C ASN A 90 -17.11 -40.33 7.89
N SER A 91 -17.83 -39.23 8.07
CA SER A 91 -17.80 -38.45 9.32
C SER A 91 -18.38 -39.30 10.49
N GLU A 92 -17.88 -39.12 11.70
CA GLU A 92 -18.42 -39.69 12.90
C GLU A 92 -19.82 -39.16 13.26
N SER A 93 -20.12 -37.94 12.84
CA SER A 93 -21.41 -37.26 13.01
C SER A 93 -22.44 -37.79 12.00
N GLU A 94 -23.57 -38.27 12.48
CA GLU A 94 -24.70 -38.76 11.68
C GLU A 94 -25.28 -37.64 10.80
N TYR A 95 -25.39 -36.42 11.36
CA TYR A 95 -25.82 -35.23 10.65
C TYR A 95 -24.98 -34.94 9.41
N ILE A 96 -23.65 -35.01 9.52
CA ILE A 96 -22.75 -34.73 8.40
C ILE A 96 -22.90 -35.79 7.31
N ARG A 97 -23.14 -37.05 7.68
CA ARG A 97 -23.42 -38.15 6.71
C ARG A 97 -24.73 -37.91 5.97
N GLU A 98 -25.78 -37.50 6.68
CA GLU A 98 -27.10 -37.22 6.09
C GLU A 98 -27.04 -36.00 5.19
N PHE A 99 -26.31 -34.95 5.59
CA PHE A 99 -26.04 -33.80 4.73
C PHE A 99 -25.32 -34.22 3.45
N ALA A 100 -24.36 -35.14 3.53
CA ALA A 100 -23.68 -35.68 2.36
C ALA A 100 -24.64 -36.47 1.44
N GLU A 101 -25.60 -37.22 2.00
CA GLU A 101 -26.61 -37.92 1.23
C GLU A 101 -27.65 -36.97 0.62
N SER A 102 -28.07 -35.90 1.32
CA SER A 102 -28.97 -34.90 0.75
C SER A 102 -28.29 -34.13 -0.40
N LEU A 103 -27.05 -33.74 -0.20
CA LEU A 103 -26.24 -33.07 -1.21
C LEU A 103 -26.07 -33.95 -2.47
N LYS A 104 -25.88 -35.25 -2.27
CA LYS A 104 -25.82 -36.23 -3.36
C LYS A 104 -27.14 -36.33 -4.11
N ASN A 105 -28.26 -36.37 -3.38
CA ASN A 105 -29.57 -36.49 -3.98
C ASN A 105 -30.00 -35.24 -4.73
N GLU A 106 -29.68 -34.07 -4.20
CA GLU A 106 -29.93 -32.79 -4.85
C GLU A 106 -29.10 -32.62 -6.13
N ASN A 107 -27.86 -33.14 -6.17
CA ASN A 107 -26.93 -33.02 -7.30
C ASN A 107 -26.72 -34.36 -8.01
N LYS A 108 -27.71 -35.25 -8.00
CA LYS A 108 -27.59 -36.63 -8.50
C LYS A 108 -27.11 -36.71 -9.95
N GLU A 109 -27.64 -35.88 -10.85
CA GLU A 109 -27.24 -35.86 -12.26
C GLU A 109 -25.76 -35.50 -12.43
N LEU A 110 -25.28 -34.47 -11.72
CA LEU A 110 -23.87 -34.08 -11.73
C LEU A 110 -22.98 -35.16 -11.09
N TYR A 111 -23.42 -35.72 -9.98
CA TYR A 111 -22.68 -36.79 -9.32
C TYR A 111 -22.50 -38.02 -10.21
N ASP A 112 -23.60 -38.53 -10.80
CA ASP A 112 -23.58 -39.73 -11.65
C ASP A 112 -22.81 -39.47 -12.96
N LYS A 113 -22.83 -38.25 -13.48
CA LYS A 113 -22.11 -37.85 -14.69
C LYS A 113 -20.59 -37.81 -14.48
N TYR A 114 -20.13 -37.31 -13.31
CA TYR A 114 -18.70 -36.97 -13.11
C TYR A 114 -17.99 -37.91 -12.09
N ILE A 115 -18.67 -38.83 -11.39
CA ILE A 115 -18.04 -39.68 -10.37
C ILE A 115 -16.89 -40.53 -10.92
N ASN A 116 -17.04 -41.11 -12.11
CA ASN A 116 -16.01 -41.93 -12.75
C ASN A 116 -14.79 -41.08 -13.18
N GLU A 117 -15.01 -39.86 -13.58
CA GLU A 117 -13.93 -38.91 -13.94
C GLU A 117 -13.24 -38.41 -12.68
N TYR A 118 -13.98 -38.22 -11.58
CA TYR A 118 -13.45 -37.79 -10.30
C TYR A 118 -12.43 -38.79 -9.72
N GLU A 119 -12.56 -40.10 -9.93
CA GLU A 119 -11.58 -41.07 -9.44
C GLU A 119 -10.19 -40.90 -10.07
N ASN A 120 -10.14 -40.45 -11.34
CA ASN A 120 -8.93 -40.16 -12.09
C ASN A 120 -8.72 -38.67 -12.33
N ARG A 121 -9.21 -37.80 -11.40
CA ARG A 121 -9.21 -36.36 -11.57
C ARG A 121 -7.83 -35.77 -11.74
N THR A 122 -7.72 -34.86 -12.68
CA THR A 122 -6.55 -34.04 -12.88
C THR A 122 -6.98 -32.55 -12.96
N TYR A 123 -6.25 -31.71 -12.30
CA TYR A 123 -6.48 -30.27 -12.32
C TYR A 123 -5.45 -29.64 -13.28
N LYS A 124 -5.84 -29.57 -14.56
CA LYS A 124 -4.96 -29.24 -15.69
C LYS A 124 -4.35 -27.84 -15.58
N TYR A 125 -5.11 -26.85 -15.10
CA TYR A 125 -4.73 -25.45 -15.13
C TYR A 125 -3.97 -25.03 -13.87
N THR A 126 -4.46 -25.42 -12.69
CA THR A 126 -3.90 -24.95 -11.42
C THR A 126 -3.16 -26.02 -10.63
N GLY A 127 -3.50 -27.29 -10.86
CA GLY A 127 -3.00 -28.43 -10.09
C GLY A 127 -3.66 -28.56 -8.68
N ASP A 128 -4.72 -27.77 -8.39
CA ASP A 128 -5.41 -27.70 -7.11
C ASP A 128 -6.92 -27.56 -7.32
N GLU A 129 -7.74 -28.32 -6.58
CA GLU A 129 -9.19 -28.35 -6.74
C GLU A 129 -9.85 -26.99 -6.50
N ALA A 130 -9.52 -26.38 -5.37
CA ALA A 130 -10.16 -25.13 -4.97
C ALA A 130 -9.79 -23.99 -5.92
N LYS A 131 -8.53 -23.93 -6.34
CA LYS A 131 -8.05 -22.92 -7.29
C LYS A 131 -8.60 -23.13 -8.70
N GLU A 132 -8.78 -24.39 -9.13
CA GLU A 132 -9.37 -24.70 -10.43
C GLU A 132 -10.83 -24.27 -10.49
N LEU A 133 -11.58 -24.53 -9.42
CA LEU A 133 -12.97 -24.05 -9.28
C LEU A 133 -13.02 -22.52 -9.29
N GLU A 134 -12.21 -21.85 -8.45
CA GLU A 134 -12.14 -20.40 -8.37
C GLU A 134 -11.79 -19.77 -9.73
N LEU A 135 -10.85 -20.37 -10.47
CA LEU A 135 -10.51 -19.94 -11.82
C LEU A 135 -11.73 -19.95 -12.75
N PHE A 136 -12.46 -21.09 -12.81
CA PHE A 136 -13.59 -21.20 -13.72
C PHE A 136 -14.83 -20.45 -13.24
N GLU A 137 -14.99 -20.17 -11.96
CA GLU A 137 -15.99 -19.21 -11.46
C GLU A 137 -15.70 -17.79 -11.94
N GLU A 138 -14.44 -17.32 -11.82
CA GLU A 138 -14.01 -16.01 -12.33
C GLU A 138 -14.21 -15.91 -13.85
N ILE A 139 -13.70 -16.90 -14.59
CA ILE A 139 -13.78 -16.94 -16.05
C ILE A 139 -15.22 -17.02 -16.57
N LYS A 140 -16.05 -17.85 -15.94
CA LYS A 140 -17.47 -17.99 -16.30
C LYS A 140 -18.22 -16.69 -16.08
N LYS A 141 -17.98 -16.02 -14.97
CA LYS A 141 -18.55 -14.71 -14.68
C LYS A 141 -18.14 -13.67 -15.71
N GLU A 142 -16.84 -13.56 -15.99
CA GLU A 142 -16.33 -12.64 -17.02
C GLU A 142 -16.92 -12.93 -18.42
N TYR A 143 -17.04 -14.21 -18.78
CA TYR A 143 -17.61 -14.63 -20.03
C TYR A 143 -19.09 -14.26 -20.14
N ASP A 144 -19.89 -14.53 -19.10
CA ASP A 144 -21.31 -14.22 -19.07
C ASP A 144 -21.58 -12.71 -19.14
N GLU A 145 -20.77 -11.90 -18.48
CA GLU A 145 -20.82 -10.44 -18.55
C GLU A 145 -20.49 -9.96 -19.99
N CYS A 146 -19.46 -10.55 -20.63
CA CYS A 146 -19.09 -10.25 -21.99
C CYS A 146 -20.19 -10.67 -23.00
N LYS A 147 -20.74 -11.87 -22.86
CA LYS A 147 -21.84 -12.38 -23.67
C LYS A 147 -23.09 -11.51 -23.57
N ASN A 148 -23.38 -11.03 -22.37
CA ASN A 148 -24.53 -10.17 -22.09
C ASN A 148 -24.26 -8.67 -22.37
N TYR A 149 -23.12 -8.32 -22.96
CA TYR A 149 -22.71 -6.94 -23.19
C TYR A 149 -23.81 -6.09 -23.87
N LYS A 150 -24.35 -6.54 -24.99
CA LYS A 150 -25.40 -5.81 -25.73
C LYS A 150 -26.66 -5.62 -24.89
N ASN A 151 -27.09 -6.66 -24.16
CA ASN A 151 -28.24 -6.57 -23.26
C ASN A 151 -27.97 -5.57 -22.12
N THR A 152 -26.76 -5.56 -21.58
CA THR A 152 -26.35 -4.60 -20.54
C THR A 152 -26.41 -3.16 -21.05
N ILE A 153 -25.89 -2.91 -22.27
CA ILE A 153 -25.96 -1.57 -22.87
C ILE A 153 -27.42 -1.16 -23.16
N THR A 154 -28.23 -2.07 -23.73
CA THR A 154 -29.66 -1.82 -23.95
C THR A 154 -30.36 -1.51 -22.63
N GLY A 155 -30.11 -2.27 -21.56
CA GLY A 155 -30.66 -2.01 -20.24
C GLY A 155 -30.23 -0.65 -19.63
N ILE A 156 -29.04 -0.14 -19.95
CA ILE A 156 -28.63 1.22 -19.57
C ILE A 156 -29.50 2.28 -20.32
N LEU A 157 -29.74 2.04 -21.61
CA LEU A 157 -30.59 2.97 -22.40
C LEU A 157 -32.03 2.94 -21.94
N GLU A 158 -32.63 1.76 -21.72
CA GLU A 158 -33.99 1.61 -21.18
C GLU A 158 -34.13 2.28 -19.81
N LYS A 159 -33.17 2.08 -18.90
CA LYS A 159 -33.15 2.78 -17.61
C LYS A 159 -33.03 4.29 -17.75
N ALA A 160 -32.29 4.78 -18.74
CA ALA A 160 -32.20 6.21 -19.01
C ALA A 160 -33.56 6.77 -19.45
N ASP A 161 -34.26 6.07 -20.36
CA ASP A 161 -35.62 6.44 -20.82
C ASP A 161 -36.63 6.41 -19.66
N ASP A 162 -36.55 5.35 -18.79
CA ASP A 162 -37.42 5.24 -17.62
C ASP A 162 -37.18 6.39 -16.63
N LEU A 163 -35.92 6.75 -16.37
CA LEU A 163 -35.57 7.85 -15.48
C LEU A 163 -35.99 9.21 -16.01
N GLU A 164 -35.98 9.41 -17.33
CA GLU A 164 -36.51 10.63 -17.95
C GLU A 164 -38.01 10.80 -17.74
N THR A 165 -38.78 9.70 -17.56
CA THR A 165 -40.21 9.75 -17.30
C THR A 165 -40.60 10.06 -15.87
N ILE A 166 -39.69 9.94 -14.92
CA ILE A 166 -39.91 10.19 -13.50
C ILE A 166 -39.97 11.69 -13.22
N SER A 167 -41.04 12.19 -12.62
CA SER A 167 -41.27 13.60 -12.40
C SER A 167 -40.20 14.36 -11.63
N ILE A 168 -39.46 13.69 -10.70
CA ILE A 168 -38.34 14.28 -9.94
C ILE A 168 -37.20 14.73 -10.85
N PHE A 169 -37.03 14.06 -12.01
CA PHE A 169 -35.97 14.38 -12.97
C PHE A 169 -36.47 15.32 -14.10
N GLN A 170 -37.76 15.60 -14.16
CA GLN A 170 -38.36 16.46 -15.17
C GLN A 170 -38.45 17.96 -14.81
N GLU A 171 -38.14 18.32 -13.54
CA GLU A 171 -38.39 19.67 -13.01
C GLU A 171 -37.59 20.79 -13.67
N SER A 172 -36.48 20.53 -14.35
CA SER A 172 -35.84 21.47 -15.26
C SER A 172 -34.96 20.76 -16.30
N GLU A 173 -35.10 21.13 -17.58
CA GLU A 173 -34.21 20.66 -18.65
C GLU A 173 -32.74 21.02 -18.40
N ASP A 174 -32.47 21.99 -17.54
CA ASP A 174 -31.14 22.48 -17.20
C ASP A 174 -30.52 21.82 -15.98
N ASP A 175 -31.22 20.93 -15.28
CA ASP A 175 -30.67 20.23 -14.11
C ASP A 175 -29.59 19.21 -14.50
N PHE A 176 -28.60 19.07 -13.63
CA PHE A 176 -27.47 18.13 -13.80
C PHE A 176 -27.95 16.69 -14.05
N SER A 177 -28.96 16.23 -13.29
CA SER A 177 -29.45 14.87 -13.37
C SER A 177 -30.00 14.53 -14.76
N ASN A 178 -30.82 15.40 -15.33
CA ASN A 178 -31.41 15.23 -16.66
C ASN A 178 -30.32 15.25 -17.76
N LYS A 179 -29.41 16.24 -17.70
CA LYS A 179 -28.25 16.29 -18.63
C LYS A 179 -27.36 15.05 -18.54
N ASN A 180 -27.11 14.56 -17.32
CA ASN A 180 -26.29 13.38 -17.10
C ASN A 180 -26.93 12.10 -17.67
N ILE A 181 -28.24 11.92 -17.49
CA ILE A 181 -29.00 10.79 -18.04
C ILE A 181 -28.88 10.79 -19.56
N LYS A 182 -29.23 11.93 -20.20
CA LYS A 182 -29.21 12.07 -21.67
C LYS A 182 -27.81 11.88 -22.28
N ASP A 183 -26.79 12.46 -21.69
CA ASP A 183 -25.42 12.35 -22.19
C ASP A 183 -24.87 10.95 -21.99
N THR A 184 -25.20 10.31 -20.87
CA THR A 184 -24.83 8.92 -20.61
C THR A 184 -25.46 7.99 -21.64
N ALA A 185 -26.78 8.10 -21.87
CA ALA A 185 -27.47 7.35 -22.89
C ALA A 185 -26.83 7.53 -24.28
N LYS A 186 -26.61 8.78 -24.70
CA LYS A 186 -26.00 9.10 -26.00
C LYS A 186 -24.60 8.50 -26.20
N ASN A 187 -23.81 8.40 -25.12
CA ASN A 187 -22.46 7.82 -25.23
C ASN A 187 -22.52 6.29 -25.23
N TYR A 188 -23.45 5.66 -24.51
CA TYR A 188 -23.62 4.22 -24.54
C TYR A 188 -24.35 3.74 -25.83
N GLU A 189 -25.24 4.53 -26.42
CA GLU A 189 -25.86 4.23 -27.72
C GLU A 189 -24.80 3.92 -28.80
N LYS A 190 -23.71 4.69 -28.83
CA LYS A 190 -22.59 4.43 -29.77
C LYS A 190 -21.92 3.08 -29.56
N MET A 191 -22.06 2.52 -28.35
CA MET A 191 -21.42 1.25 -27.98
C MET A 191 -22.21 0.01 -28.41
N LEU A 192 -23.48 0.15 -28.85
CA LEU A 192 -24.29 -0.95 -29.35
C LEU A 192 -23.69 -1.65 -30.58
N ASN A 193 -22.90 -0.90 -31.38
CA ASN A 193 -22.26 -1.42 -32.60
C ASN A 193 -20.87 -2.02 -32.36
N VAL A 194 -20.41 -2.07 -31.12
CA VAL A 194 -19.10 -2.64 -30.77
C VAL A 194 -19.24 -4.16 -30.69
N GLU A 195 -18.42 -4.87 -31.46
CA GLU A 195 -18.28 -6.32 -31.35
C GLU A 195 -17.35 -6.66 -30.20
N VAL A 196 -17.82 -7.54 -29.33
CA VAL A 196 -17.09 -7.94 -28.11
C VAL A 196 -16.85 -9.46 -28.20
N HIS A 197 -15.60 -9.85 -28.04
CA HIS A 197 -15.13 -11.25 -28.02
C HIS A 197 -14.43 -11.48 -26.67
N TYR A 198 -14.84 -12.51 -25.94
CA TYR A 198 -14.28 -12.75 -24.61
C TYR A 198 -12.76 -12.98 -24.63
N ILE A 199 -12.06 -12.23 -23.77
CA ILE A 199 -10.63 -12.35 -23.50
C ILE A 199 -10.42 -12.24 -21.97
N PRO A 200 -9.69 -13.20 -21.33
CA PRO A 200 -9.40 -13.13 -19.90
C PRO A 200 -8.71 -11.80 -19.50
N SER A 201 -9.25 -11.12 -18.49
CA SER A 201 -8.83 -9.77 -18.11
C SER A 201 -7.45 -9.71 -17.44
N LYS A 202 -7.05 -10.80 -16.77
CA LYS A 202 -5.89 -10.85 -15.86
C LYS A 202 -4.58 -10.31 -16.42
N GLY A 203 -4.28 -10.57 -17.68
CA GLY A 203 -3.03 -10.13 -18.32
C GLY A 203 -2.92 -8.61 -18.40
N ILE A 204 -3.96 -7.96 -18.94
CA ILE A 204 -4.02 -6.50 -19.09
C ILE A 204 -4.14 -5.82 -17.75
N ASP A 205 -4.94 -6.37 -16.82
CA ASP A 205 -5.11 -5.82 -15.47
C ASP A 205 -3.81 -5.84 -14.69
N SER A 206 -3.07 -6.94 -14.74
CA SER A 206 -1.76 -7.04 -14.08
C SER A 206 -0.76 -6.03 -14.65
N PHE A 207 -0.72 -5.86 -15.97
CA PHE A 207 0.17 -4.90 -16.62
C PHE A 207 -0.18 -3.44 -16.28
N THR A 208 -1.46 -3.09 -16.27
CA THR A 208 -1.90 -1.68 -16.11
C THR A 208 -1.98 -1.23 -14.66
N ASN A 209 -2.06 -2.16 -13.69
CA ASN A 209 -2.18 -1.85 -12.27
C ASN A 209 -0.86 -1.92 -11.48
N MET A 210 0.30 -1.98 -12.16
CA MET A 210 1.62 -2.12 -11.51
C MET A 210 2.13 -0.78 -10.93
N GLY A 211 1.58 -0.37 -9.79
CA GLY A 211 1.92 0.91 -9.14
C GLY A 211 3.36 1.05 -8.64
N ILE A 212 4.10 -0.07 -8.45
CA ILE A 212 5.50 -0.05 -8.02
C ILE A 212 6.40 0.56 -9.09
N THR A 213 6.16 0.23 -10.36
CA THR A 213 6.88 0.81 -11.50
C THR A 213 6.71 2.33 -11.55
N ASP A 214 5.51 2.83 -11.23
CA ASP A 214 5.24 4.27 -11.14
C ASP A 214 6.11 4.94 -10.07
N ILE A 215 6.25 4.30 -8.91
CA ILE A 215 7.11 4.78 -7.83
C ILE A 215 8.57 4.85 -8.28
N PHE A 216 9.08 3.84 -8.97
CA PHE A 216 10.45 3.84 -9.49
C PHE A 216 10.69 4.96 -10.51
N ILE A 217 9.73 5.23 -11.39
CA ILE A 217 9.81 6.34 -12.35
C ILE A 217 9.85 7.68 -11.60
N VAL A 218 8.99 7.90 -10.61
CA VAL A 218 8.99 9.13 -9.79
C VAL A 218 10.33 9.28 -9.05
N LEU A 219 10.89 8.23 -8.47
CA LEU A 219 12.20 8.26 -7.83
C LEU A 219 13.33 8.59 -8.82
N MET A 220 13.27 8.07 -10.05
CA MET A 220 14.21 8.43 -11.11
C MET A 220 14.11 9.92 -11.49
N ILE A 221 12.92 10.50 -11.51
CA ILE A 221 12.71 11.93 -11.72
C ILE A 221 13.42 12.76 -10.63
N PHE A 222 13.37 12.31 -9.37
CA PHE A 222 14.11 12.95 -8.27
C PHE A 222 15.63 12.90 -8.48
N VAL A 223 16.15 11.77 -8.92
CA VAL A 223 17.57 11.62 -9.25
C VAL A 223 17.97 12.58 -10.36
N MET A 224 17.17 12.67 -11.42
CA MET A 224 17.43 13.60 -12.53
C MET A 224 17.39 15.06 -12.08
N ALA A 225 16.39 15.47 -11.28
CA ALA A 225 16.31 16.83 -10.75
C ALA A 225 17.54 17.19 -9.90
N THR A 226 18.08 16.22 -9.15
CA THR A 226 19.31 16.38 -8.38
C THR A 226 20.50 16.65 -9.31
N ILE A 227 20.69 15.88 -10.34
CA ILE A 227 21.78 16.03 -11.31
C ILE A 227 21.66 17.37 -12.05
N ILE A 228 20.47 17.73 -12.50
CA ILE A 228 20.25 18.90 -13.38
C ILE A 228 20.33 20.21 -12.62
N ILE A 229 19.77 20.30 -11.40
CA ILE A 229 19.63 21.58 -10.67
C ILE A 229 20.56 21.63 -9.47
N TYR A 230 20.56 20.59 -8.61
CA TYR A 230 21.26 20.71 -7.33
C TYR A 230 22.78 20.68 -7.46
N GLU A 231 23.35 19.83 -8.31
CA GLU A 231 24.79 19.82 -8.51
C GLU A 231 25.33 21.16 -9.05
N GLU A 232 24.59 21.79 -9.94
CA GLU A 232 25.00 23.13 -10.44
C GLU A 232 24.90 24.19 -9.36
N ARG A 233 23.87 24.10 -8.50
CA ARG A 233 23.70 25.02 -7.39
C ARG A 233 24.77 24.84 -6.32
N GLU A 234 25.05 23.61 -5.95
CA GLU A 234 26.07 23.26 -4.94
C GLU A 234 27.48 23.69 -5.39
N LYS A 235 27.76 23.57 -6.67
CA LYS A 235 29.02 24.02 -7.27
C LYS A 235 29.05 25.53 -7.57
N ASN A 236 28.01 26.29 -7.16
CA ASN A 236 27.86 27.73 -7.45
C ASN A 236 27.98 28.09 -8.95
N LEU A 237 27.57 27.22 -9.85
CA LEU A 237 27.65 27.40 -11.29
C LEU A 237 26.53 28.29 -11.86
N PHE A 238 25.41 28.44 -11.14
CA PHE A 238 24.28 29.26 -11.63
C PHE A 238 24.62 30.70 -12.00
N PRO A 239 25.40 31.46 -11.19
CA PRO A 239 25.80 32.82 -11.59
C PRO A 239 26.61 32.83 -12.90
N LEU A 240 27.54 31.89 -13.07
CA LEU A 240 28.33 31.72 -14.28
C LEU A 240 27.49 31.39 -15.51
N ILE A 241 26.58 30.38 -15.35
CA ILE A 241 25.66 29.95 -16.41
C ILE A 241 24.78 31.13 -16.84
N LYS A 242 24.16 31.84 -15.90
CA LYS A 242 23.24 32.97 -16.17
C LYS A 242 23.91 34.23 -16.72
N SER A 243 25.20 34.39 -16.53
CA SER A 243 25.98 35.49 -17.14
C SER A 243 26.23 35.27 -18.62
N THR A 244 26.15 34.05 -19.13
CA THR A 244 26.34 33.74 -20.55
C THR A 244 25.11 34.11 -21.38
N LYS A 245 25.33 34.44 -22.69
CA LYS A 245 24.26 34.82 -23.64
C LYS A 245 23.12 33.82 -23.75
N ASN A 246 23.41 32.52 -23.59
CA ASN A 246 22.45 31.42 -23.70
C ASN A 246 22.06 30.84 -22.34
N GLY A 247 22.59 31.32 -21.22
CA GLY A 247 22.52 30.74 -19.89
C GLY A 247 21.19 30.91 -19.15
N ARG A 248 20.20 31.57 -19.73
CA ARG A 248 18.88 31.82 -19.12
C ARG A 248 17.81 30.95 -19.76
N CYS A 249 16.99 31.49 -20.67
CA CYS A 249 15.86 30.81 -21.29
C CYS A 249 16.29 29.55 -22.08
N LYS A 250 17.36 29.62 -22.87
CA LYS A 250 17.81 28.46 -23.66
C LYS A 250 18.30 27.30 -22.80
N THR A 251 18.94 27.61 -21.66
CA THR A 251 19.41 26.56 -20.74
C THR A 251 18.23 25.83 -20.08
N ILE A 252 17.23 26.56 -19.55
CA ILE A 252 16.09 25.88 -18.92
C ILE A 252 15.26 25.10 -19.95
N LEU A 253 15.08 25.60 -21.15
CA LEU A 253 14.43 24.85 -22.23
C LEU A 253 15.21 23.58 -22.60
N SER A 254 16.55 23.67 -22.63
CA SER A 254 17.37 22.45 -22.86
C SER A 254 17.25 21.44 -21.74
N LYS A 255 17.17 21.89 -20.47
CA LYS A 255 16.95 21.01 -19.30
C LYS A 255 15.58 20.34 -19.36
N ILE A 256 14.50 21.07 -19.64
CA ILE A 256 13.14 20.55 -19.80
C ILE A 256 13.09 19.52 -20.94
N PHE A 257 13.70 19.81 -22.07
CA PHE A 257 13.73 18.91 -23.21
C PHE A 257 14.48 17.60 -22.93
N VAL A 258 15.65 17.70 -22.26
CA VAL A 258 16.43 16.50 -21.88
C VAL A 258 15.70 15.68 -20.82
N MET A 259 15.00 16.31 -19.87
CA MET A 259 14.14 15.60 -18.92
C MET A 259 13.02 14.83 -19.63
N PHE A 260 12.37 15.44 -20.63
CA PHE A 260 11.35 14.74 -21.42
C PHE A 260 11.90 13.47 -22.09
N ILE A 261 13.05 13.58 -22.78
CA ILE A 261 13.69 12.42 -23.42
C ILE A 261 14.08 11.34 -22.39
N ALA A 262 14.60 11.75 -21.25
CA ALA A 262 14.98 10.81 -20.20
C ALA A 262 13.77 10.08 -19.61
N ILE A 263 12.67 10.79 -19.37
CA ILE A 263 11.42 10.18 -18.87
C ILE A 263 10.86 9.20 -19.89
N LEU A 264 10.84 9.60 -21.17
CA LEU A 264 10.41 8.71 -22.25
C LEU A 264 11.23 7.42 -22.26
N ALA A 265 12.57 7.53 -22.17
CA ALA A 265 13.45 6.36 -22.14
C ALA A 265 13.23 5.48 -20.89
N ILE A 266 13.16 6.09 -19.68
CA ILE A 266 12.97 5.38 -18.43
C ILE A 266 11.61 4.67 -18.41
N SER A 267 10.54 5.37 -18.79
CA SER A 267 9.19 4.79 -18.80
C SER A 267 9.10 3.64 -19.80
N LEU A 268 9.66 3.79 -21.00
CA LEU A 268 9.68 2.69 -21.98
C LEU A 268 10.48 1.48 -21.48
N ILE A 269 11.63 1.68 -20.82
CA ILE A 269 12.44 0.58 -20.28
C ILE A 269 11.66 -0.17 -19.18
N LEU A 270 11.14 0.52 -18.19
CA LEU A 270 10.47 -0.12 -17.05
C LEU A 270 9.14 -0.76 -17.46
N TYR A 271 8.30 -0.07 -18.23
CA TYR A 271 7.06 -0.68 -18.73
C TYR A 271 7.28 -1.80 -19.75
N ALA A 272 8.39 -1.78 -20.53
CA ALA A 272 8.73 -2.90 -21.39
C ALA A 272 9.06 -4.17 -20.57
N VAL A 273 9.72 -4.03 -19.41
CA VAL A 273 9.97 -5.16 -18.52
C VAL A 273 8.65 -5.77 -18.06
N ASN A 274 7.70 -4.93 -17.60
CA ASN A 274 6.37 -5.39 -17.17
C ASN A 274 5.60 -6.04 -18.31
N PHE A 275 5.59 -5.41 -19.48
CA PHE A 275 4.90 -5.94 -20.66
C PHE A 275 5.45 -7.30 -21.10
N ILE A 276 6.75 -7.45 -21.14
CA ILE A 276 7.39 -8.72 -21.50
C ILE A 276 7.10 -9.78 -20.42
N TYR A 277 7.21 -9.44 -19.16
CA TYR A 277 6.97 -10.38 -18.06
C TYR A 277 5.53 -10.93 -18.08
N TYR A 278 4.52 -10.07 -18.09
CA TYR A 278 3.12 -10.51 -18.10
C TYR A 278 2.71 -11.17 -19.43
N GLY A 279 3.28 -10.74 -20.53
CA GLY A 279 3.08 -11.42 -21.82
C GLY A 279 3.59 -12.85 -21.84
N ILE A 280 4.71 -13.13 -21.15
CA ILE A 280 5.28 -14.48 -21.05
C ILE A 280 4.53 -15.34 -20.02
N THR A 281 4.12 -14.75 -18.89
CA THR A 281 3.57 -15.49 -17.73
C THR A 281 2.06 -15.68 -17.77
N ILE A 282 1.31 -14.72 -18.33
CA ILE A 282 -0.16 -14.74 -18.38
C ILE A 282 -0.66 -14.78 -19.84
N GLY A 283 -0.05 -13.96 -20.71
CA GLY A 283 -0.56 -13.66 -22.04
C GLY A 283 -1.55 -12.48 -22.04
N TYR A 284 -1.82 -11.93 -23.24
CA TYR A 284 -2.73 -10.79 -23.41
C TYR A 284 -3.94 -11.10 -24.30
N GLY A 285 -4.05 -12.34 -24.79
CA GLY A 285 -5.07 -12.71 -25.79
C GLY A 285 -4.89 -11.96 -27.11
N ASP A 286 -6.00 -11.69 -27.80
CA ASP A 286 -6.02 -10.95 -29.06
C ASP A 286 -6.00 -9.43 -28.83
N LEU A 287 -4.85 -8.80 -29.09
CA LEU A 287 -4.67 -7.36 -28.96
C LEU A 287 -5.43 -6.52 -30.02
N SER A 288 -5.94 -7.15 -31.07
CA SER A 288 -6.73 -6.48 -32.10
C SER A 288 -8.21 -6.34 -31.72
N ALA A 289 -8.68 -7.13 -30.76
CA ALA A 289 -10.04 -7.08 -30.27
C ALA A 289 -10.38 -5.72 -29.60
N ASN A 290 -11.66 -5.40 -29.55
CA ASN A 290 -12.14 -4.16 -28.91
C ASN A 290 -11.88 -4.18 -27.38
N LEU A 291 -11.63 -3.02 -26.80
CA LEU A 291 -11.29 -2.86 -25.39
C LEU A 291 -12.37 -3.46 -24.45
N GLN A 292 -13.65 -3.38 -24.84
CA GLN A 292 -14.79 -3.92 -24.11
C GLN A 292 -14.80 -5.46 -24.01
N SER A 293 -13.92 -6.13 -24.76
CA SER A 293 -13.70 -7.59 -24.69
C SER A 293 -13.01 -8.01 -23.38
N ILE A 294 -12.48 -7.05 -22.63
CA ILE A 294 -11.91 -7.24 -21.30
C ILE A 294 -12.92 -6.78 -20.26
N ASN A 295 -13.29 -7.65 -19.35
CA ASN A 295 -14.34 -7.37 -18.36
C ASN A 295 -14.12 -6.07 -17.58
N THR A 296 -12.89 -5.78 -17.21
CA THR A 296 -12.53 -4.54 -16.48
C THR A 296 -12.88 -3.25 -17.22
N PHE A 297 -13.00 -3.30 -18.56
CA PHE A 297 -13.31 -2.18 -19.44
C PHE A 297 -14.68 -2.27 -20.10
N ILE A 298 -15.55 -3.19 -19.68
CA ILE A 298 -16.86 -3.43 -20.27
C ILE A 298 -17.76 -2.18 -20.30
N TYR A 299 -17.58 -1.28 -19.32
CA TYR A 299 -18.29 0.00 -19.23
C TYR A 299 -17.51 1.19 -19.80
N SER A 300 -16.38 0.95 -20.49
CA SER A 300 -15.65 2.02 -21.16
C SER A 300 -16.32 2.42 -22.46
N THR A 301 -16.42 3.73 -22.70
CA THR A 301 -16.97 4.27 -23.95
C THR A 301 -15.92 4.53 -25.03
N LEU A 302 -14.67 4.04 -24.81
CA LEU A 302 -13.58 4.18 -25.77
C LEU A 302 -13.66 3.09 -26.85
N GLN A 303 -13.89 3.49 -28.11
CA GLN A 303 -13.91 2.59 -29.25
C GLN A 303 -12.50 2.38 -29.83
N ILE A 304 -11.68 1.65 -29.11
CA ILE A 304 -10.28 1.33 -29.50
C ILE A 304 -10.00 -0.15 -29.24
N SER A 305 -9.00 -0.67 -29.94
CA SER A 305 -8.51 -2.03 -29.68
C SER A 305 -7.72 -2.10 -28.37
N ILE A 306 -7.54 -3.30 -27.81
CA ILE A 306 -6.71 -3.54 -26.62
C ILE A 306 -5.28 -3.04 -26.84
N GLY A 307 -4.68 -3.34 -28.00
CA GLY A 307 -3.36 -2.82 -28.37
C GLY A 307 -3.33 -1.29 -28.48
N GLY A 308 -4.40 -0.69 -29.00
CA GLY A 308 -4.59 0.76 -29.02
C GLY A 308 -4.66 1.35 -27.61
N TYR A 309 -5.34 0.66 -26.67
CA TYR A 309 -5.38 1.06 -25.27
C TYR A 309 -4.01 0.99 -24.57
N ILE A 310 -3.23 -0.08 -24.80
CA ILE A 310 -1.88 -0.19 -24.25
C ILE A 310 -1.01 0.97 -24.72
N ALA A 311 -1.08 1.33 -26.02
CA ALA A 311 -0.36 2.47 -26.56
C ALA A 311 -0.84 3.81 -25.93
N LEU A 312 -2.16 4.02 -25.80
CA LEU A 312 -2.75 5.18 -25.15
C LEU A 312 -2.33 5.28 -23.69
N PHE A 313 -2.36 4.16 -22.96
CA PHE A 313 -1.91 4.07 -21.56
C PHE A 313 -0.46 4.52 -21.41
N LEU A 314 0.45 3.98 -22.23
CA LEU A 314 1.87 4.36 -22.18
C LEU A 314 2.10 5.84 -22.51
N ILE A 315 1.43 6.35 -23.56
CA ILE A 315 1.53 7.77 -23.94
C ILE A 315 1.05 8.66 -22.79
N THR A 316 -0.08 8.31 -22.18
CA THR A 316 -0.65 9.08 -21.05
C THR A 316 0.27 9.01 -19.83
N LYS A 317 0.82 7.84 -19.48
CA LYS A 317 1.81 7.69 -18.41
C LYS A 317 3.03 8.57 -18.63
N ILE A 318 3.62 8.56 -19.84
CA ILE A 318 4.77 9.39 -20.18
C ILE A 318 4.43 10.88 -20.04
N ALA A 319 3.26 11.31 -20.52
CA ALA A 319 2.81 12.70 -20.40
C ALA A 319 2.63 13.12 -18.93
N VAL A 320 2.01 12.26 -18.13
CA VAL A 320 1.81 12.51 -16.68
C VAL A 320 3.16 12.58 -15.94
N PHE A 321 4.07 11.63 -16.18
CA PHE A 321 5.40 11.69 -15.56
C PHE A 321 6.21 12.92 -16.00
N PHE A 322 5.99 13.39 -17.23
CA PHE A 322 6.58 14.64 -17.66
C PHE A 322 6.02 15.83 -16.88
N ILE A 323 4.70 15.90 -16.64
CA ILE A 323 4.07 16.93 -15.78
C ILE A 323 4.62 16.85 -14.35
N VAL A 324 4.73 15.64 -13.77
CA VAL A 324 5.34 15.43 -12.45
C VAL A 324 6.79 15.91 -12.43
N SER A 325 7.54 15.68 -13.50
CA SER A 325 8.93 16.15 -13.61
C SER A 325 9.04 17.67 -13.64
N LEU A 326 8.15 18.34 -14.36
CA LEU A 326 8.08 19.81 -14.39
C LEU A 326 7.73 20.37 -13.02
N MET A 327 6.84 19.71 -12.27
CA MET A 327 6.52 20.08 -10.89
C MET A 327 7.74 19.93 -9.97
N ILE A 328 8.41 18.79 -10.02
CA ILE A 328 9.63 18.54 -9.22
C ILE A 328 10.74 19.54 -9.59
N LEU A 329 10.92 19.81 -10.89
CA LEU A 329 11.88 20.79 -11.38
C LEU A 329 11.56 22.21 -10.88
N LEU A 330 10.28 22.59 -10.86
CA LEU A 330 9.80 23.88 -10.37
C LEU A 330 10.09 24.05 -8.87
N VAL A 331 9.72 23.05 -8.07
CA VAL A 331 10.00 23.06 -6.62
C VAL A 331 11.50 23.10 -6.38
N SER A 332 12.28 22.35 -7.16
CA SER A 332 13.75 22.37 -7.11
C SER A 332 14.33 23.73 -7.46
N ASN A 333 13.77 24.43 -8.44
CA ASN A 333 14.16 25.80 -8.79
C ASN A 333 13.80 26.81 -7.68
N LEU A 334 12.69 26.63 -6.96
CA LEU A 334 12.24 27.50 -5.87
C LEU A 334 12.99 27.26 -4.57
N ALA A 335 13.30 26.03 -4.25
CA ALA A 335 13.94 25.64 -2.99
C ALA A 335 15.34 26.25 -2.88
N LYS A 336 15.71 26.71 -1.68
CA LYS A 336 17.06 27.24 -1.40
C LYS A 336 18.08 26.13 -1.12
N ASN A 337 17.63 25.04 -0.52
CA ASN A 337 18.44 23.88 -0.15
C ASN A 337 17.66 22.58 -0.39
N ASN A 338 18.35 21.47 -0.42
CA ASN A 338 17.79 20.13 -0.69
C ASN A 338 16.69 19.77 0.31
N THR A 339 16.89 20.07 1.61
CA THR A 339 15.92 19.77 2.66
C THR A 339 14.58 20.47 2.43
N SER A 340 14.63 21.77 2.06
CA SER A 340 13.40 22.51 1.72
C SER A 340 12.67 21.95 0.51
N ASN A 341 13.40 21.38 -0.44
CA ASN A 341 12.84 20.74 -1.60
C ASN A 341 12.11 19.44 -1.23
N TYR A 342 12.77 18.57 -0.46
CA TYR A 342 12.15 17.30 -0.02
C TYR A 342 10.91 17.55 0.81
N ILE A 343 10.95 18.50 1.75
CA ILE A 343 9.77 18.85 2.56
C ILE A 343 8.62 19.34 1.66
N ALA A 344 8.90 20.23 0.71
CA ALA A 344 7.85 20.75 -0.18
C ALA A 344 7.23 19.63 -1.05
N LEU A 345 8.05 18.71 -1.55
CA LEU A 345 7.56 17.61 -2.38
C LEU A 345 6.78 16.58 -1.57
N ILE A 346 7.25 16.23 -0.36
CA ILE A 346 6.49 15.36 0.56
C ILE A 346 5.14 15.98 0.90
N LEU A 347 5.09 17.30 1.13
CA LEU A 347 3.83 18.00 1.34
C LEU A 347 2.88 17.88 0.14
N ILE A 348 3.38 18.15 -1.06
CA ILE A 348 2.55 18.13 -2.27
C ILE A 348 2.04 16.72 -2.53
N PHE A 349 2.91 15.71 -2.54
CA PHE A 349 2.50 14.32 -2.75
C PHE A 349 1.66 13.78 -1.59
N GLY A 350 2.01 14.12 -0.34
CA GLY A 350 1.28 13.68 0.83
C GLY A 350 -0.14 14.24 0.90
N ILE A 351 -0.32 15.54 0.63
CA ILE A 351 -1.66 16.16 0.55
C ILE A 351 -2.45 15.57 -0.61
N SER A 352 -1.81 15.39 -1.78
CA SER A 352 -2.44 14.77 -2.93
C SER A 352 -2.90 13.34 -2.61
N PHE A 353 -2.07 12.53 -1.98
CA PHE A 353 -2.42 11.17 -1.58
C PHE A 353 -3.55 11.13 -0.55
N LEU A 354 -3.52 12.01 0.45
CA LEU A 354 -4.59 12.13 1.43
C LEU A 354 -5.92 12.47 0.75
N LEU A 355 -5.96 13.50 -0.09
CA LEU A 355 -7.19 13.88 -0.81
C LEU A 355 -7.70 12.73 -1.69
N TYR A 356 -6.81 12.02 -2.38
CA TYR A 356 -7.19 10.90 -3.23
C TYR A 356 -7.80 9.72 -2.46
N LYS A 357 -7.24 9.39 -1.28
CA LYS A 357 -7.69 8.26 -0.46
C LYS A 357 -8.91 8.55 0.40
N THR A 358 -9.09 9.81 0.84
CA THR A 358 -10.12 10.16 1.84
C THR A 358 -11.42 10.63 1.26
N ILE A 359 -11.37 11.16 0.04
CA ILE A 359 -12.60 11.63 -0.63
C ILE A 359 -13.26 10.46 -1.33
N ASP A 360 -14.50 10.17 -0.92
CA ASP A 360 -15.32 9.14 -1.54
C ASP A 360 -15.64 9.52 -3.01
N PRO A 361 -15.55 8.54 -3.96
CA PRO A 361 -15.93 8.76 -5.36
C PRO A 361 -17.33 9.34 -5.59
N ILE A 362 -18.27 9.05 -4.69
CA ILE A 362 -19.66 9.51 -4.78
C ILE A 362 -19.86 10.88 -4.11
N SER A 363 -18.87 11.37 -3.36
CA SER A 363 -18.98 12.64 -2.62
C SER A 363 -19.05 13.84 -3.56
N LYS A 364 -19.80 14.90 -3.15
CA LYS A 364 -19.79 16.22 -3.80
C LYS A 364 -18.38 16.86 -3.88
N TYR A 365 -17.44 16.40 -3.08
CA TYR A 365 -16.04 16.83 -3.07
C TYR A 365 -15.13 16.03 -4.01
N ASN A 366 -15.67 15.09 -4.79
CA ASN A 366 -14.93 14.21 -5.69
C ASN A 366 -14.08 14.98 -6.72
N VAL A 367 -14.42 16.20 -7.03
CA VAL A 367 -13.60 17.11 -7.87
C VAL A 367 -12.16 17.20 -7.37
N PHE A 368 -11.92 17.31 -6.04
CA PHE A 368 -10.57 17.38 -5.46
C PHE A 368 -9.81 16.04 -5.52
N ARG A 369 -10.52 14.92 -5.62
CA ARG A 369 -9.94 13.61 -5.89
C ARG A 369 -9.50 13.49 -7.34
N ILE A 370 -10.29 14.00 -8.28
CA ILE A 370 -10.03 13.90 -9.73
C ILE A 370 -9.01 14.94 -10.19
N ILE A 371 -9.11 16.19 -9.74
CA ILE A 371 -8.12 17.26 -9.97
C ILE A 371 -6.93 17.03 -9.01
N ASN A 372 -6.23 15.91 -9.19
CA ASN A 372 -5.18 15.47 -8.30
C ASN A 372 -4.05 14.79 -9.08
N ILE A 373 -2.81 15.01 -8.65
CA ILE A 373 -1.62 14.42 -9.29
C ILE A 373 -1.60 12.90 -9.15
N ILE A 374 -2.06 12.35 -8.01
CA ILE A 374 -2.12 10.90 -7.79
C ILE A 374 -3.14 10.26 -8.73
N ASN A 375 -4.33 10.87 -8.90
CA ASN A 375 -5.32 10.39 -9.87
C ASN A 375 -4.78 10.40 -11.31
N LEU A 376 -3.99 11.41 -11.68
CA LEU A 376 -3.34 11.44 -13.00
C LEU A 376 -2.31 10.30 -13.15
N ILE A 377 -1.58 9.95 -12.08
CA ILE A 377 -0.63 8.83 -12.09
C ILE A 377 -1.37 7.49 -12.24
N GLU A 378 -2.54 7.33 -11.59
CA GLU A 378 -3.42 6.16 -11.77
C GLU A 378 -4.24 6.23 -13.06
N VAL A 379 -3.58 6.30 -14.20
CA VAL A 379 -4.16 6.47 -15.54
C VAL A 379 -5.32 5.51 -15.82
N ASN A 380 -5.22 4.27 -15.34
CA ASN A 380 -6.18 3.21 -15.62
C ASN A 380 -7.60 3.56 -15.14
N SER A 381 -7.74 4.16 -13.97
CA SER A 381 -9.03 4.55 -13.38
C SER A 381 -9.81 5.58 -14.23
N ILE A 382 -9.10 6.36 -15.05
CA ILE A 382 -9.71 7.41 -15.90
C ILE A 382 -10.39 6.81 -17.13
N TYR A 383 -9.92 5.66 -17.62
CA TYR A 383 -10.38 5.03 -18.86
C TYR A 383 -11.38 3.88 -18.66
N LYS A 384 -11.47 3.30 -17.43
CA LYS A 384 -12.28 2.10 -17.16
C LYS A 384 -13.77 2.31 -17.35
N THR A 385 -14.31 3.42 -16.88
CA THR A 385 -15.75 3.65 -16.84
C THR A 385 -16.11 5.06 -17.28
N TYR A 386 -17.28 5.18 -17.94
CA TYR A 386 -17.84 6.48 -18.22
C TYR A 386 -18.49 7.05 -16.96
N MET A 387 -18.08 8.25 -16.55
CA MET A 387 -18.64 8.93 -15.38
C MET A 387 -18.60 10.43 -15.59
N ASN A 388 -19.69 11.10 -15.20
CA ASN A 388 -19.82 12.54 -15.20
C ASN A 388 -19.88 13.09 -13.78
N LEU A 389 -19.36 14.29 -13.58
CA LEU A 389 -19.36 15.02 -12.32
C LEU A 389 -20.22 16.27 -12.41
N ASN A 390 -20.89 16.55 -11.29
CA ASN A 390 -21.56 17.83 -11.09
C ASN A 390 -20.57 18.88 -10.57
N ILE A 391 -20.21 19.83 -11.41
CA ILE A 391 -19.38 20.98 -11.01
C ILE A 391 -20.23 22.22 -11.06
N MET A 392 -20.76 22.63 -9.90
CA MET A 392 -21.61 23.82 -9.76
C MET A 392 -22.83 23.84 -10.74
N GLY A 393 -23.51 22.70 -10.86
CA GLY A 393 -24.66 22.53 -11.78
C GLY A 393 -24.26 22.16 -13.22
N ASN A 394 -23.00 22.22 -13.59
CA ASN A 394 -22.56 21.85 -14.93
C ASN A 394 -21.99 20.41 -14.94
N MET A 395 -22.42 19.64 -15.93
CA MET A 395 -21.92 18.28 -16.15
C MET A 395 -20.52 18.33 -16.78
N GLN A 396 -19.58 17.60 -16.20
CA GLN A 396 -18.23 17.45 -16.73
C GLN A 396 -17.81 15.98 -16.71
N ASN A 397 -17.45 15.46 -17.87
CA ASN A 397 -16.92 14.10 -17.96
C ASN A 397 -15.54 14.00 -17.28
N ILE A 398 -15.33 12.93 -16.50
CA ILE A 398 -14.07 12.70 -15.74
C ILE A 398 -12.86 12.64 -16.66
N LEU A 399 -12.96 11.96 -17.81
CA LEU A 399 -11.88 11.87 -18.77
C LEU A 399 -11.47 13.26 -19.29
N HIS A 400 -12.45 14.04 -19.74
CA HIS A 400 -12.20 15.39 -20.25
C HIS A 400 -11.65 16.32 -19.17
N LEU A 401 -12.19 16.23 -17.95
CA LEU A 401 -11.73 17.01 -16.81
C LEU A 401 -10.28 16.69 -16.44
N SER A 402 -9.93 15.39 -16.38
CA SER A 402 -8.58 14.93 -16.07
C SER A 402 -7.56 15.35 -17.15
N LEU A 403 -7.91 15.23 -18.43
CA LEU A 403 -7.06 15.68 -19.55
C LEU A 403 -6.90 17.21 -19.55
N PHE A 404 -7.96 17.96 -19.33
CA PHE A 404 -7.92 19.43 -19.23
C PHE A 404 -7.03 19.88 -18.08
N PHE A 405 -7.17 19.24 -16.91
CA PHE A 405 -6.31 19.49 -15.75
C PHE A 405 -4.83 19.18 -16.05
N ALA A 406 -4.55 18.06 -16.70
CA ALA A 406 -3.19 17.69 -17.09
C ALA A 406 -2.58 18.74 -18.04
N ILE A 407 -3.33 19.21 -19.04
CA ILE A 407 -2.89 20.26 -19.96
C ILE A 407 -2.62 21.57 -19.21
N ILE A 408 -3.50 21.98 -18.32
CA ILE A 408 -3.30 23.17 -17.49
C ILE A 408 -2.01 23.07 -16.67
N LEU A 409 -1.80 21.92 -15.99
CA LEU A 409 -0.58 21.71 -15.20
C LEU A 409 0.69 21.75 -16.05
N LEU A 410 0.65 21.15 -17.26
CA LEU A 410 1.77 21.19 -18.19
C LEU A 410 2.18 22.62 -18.53
N PHE A 411 1.20 23.47 -18.87
CA PHE A 411 1.47 24.87 -19.21
C PHE A 411 1.90 25.69 -17.99
N ILE A 412 1.21 25.53 -16.85
CA ILE A 412 1.55 26.25 -15.61
C ILE A 412 2.97 25.91 -15.17
N PHE A 413 3.29 24.62 -15.03
CA PHE A 413 4.62 24.21 -14.56
C PHE A 413 5.71 24.48 -15.59
N GLY A 414 5.42 24.29 -16.88
CA GLY A 414 6.35 24.61 -17.96
C GLY A 414 6.71 26.11 -17.98
N PHE A 415 5.70 26.97 -18.02
CA PHE A 415 5.90 28.42 -18.03
C PHE A 415 6.54 28.94 -16.73
N ALA A 416 6.08 28.45 -15.58
CA ALA A 416 6.62 28.83 -14.28
C ALA A 416 8.12 28.47 -14.16
N ASN A 417 8.55 27.31 -14.65
CA ASN A 417 9.96 26.93 -14.68
C ASN A 417 10.79 27.90 -15.50
N ILE A 418 10.32 28.26 -16.70
CA ILE A 418 11.03 29.20 -17.58
C ILE A 418 11.09 30.57 -16.91
N TRP A 419 9.98 31.07 -16.40
CA TRP A 419 9.88 32.39 -15.79
C TRP A 419 10.76 32.53 -14.53
N ILE A 420 10.69 31.54 -13.63
CA ILE A 420 11.45 31.55 -12.37
C ILE A 420 12.94 31.42 -12.65
N PHE A 421 13.35 30.47 -13.51
CA PHE A 421 14.76 30.28 -13.83
C PHE A 421 15.38 31.52 -14.49
N THR A 422 14.65 32.18 -15.38
CA THR A 422 15.15 33.37 -16.10
C THR A 422 15.20 34.62 -15.23
N LYS A 423 14.17 34.85 -14.39
CA LYS A 423 14.02 36.07 -13.59
C LYS A 423 14.72 36.01 -12.24
N ARG A 424 14.96 34.82 -11.68
CA ARG A 424 15.61 34.69 -10.38
C ARG A 424 17.06 35.20 -10.43
N LYS A 425 17.33 36.23 -9.67
CA LYS A 425 18.69 36.70 -9.42
C LYS A 425 19.31 35.85 -8.33
N ASP A 426 20.25 34.98 -8.66
CA ASP A 426 20.94 34.11 -7.68
C ASP A 426 22.07 34.85 -6.92
N LEU A 427 22.09 36.13 -7.00
CA LEU A 427 22.89 37.02 -6.13
C LEU A 427 22.28 36.91 -4.72
N GLY A 428 23.02 36.31 -3.79
CA GLY A 428 22.60 36.16 -2.39
C GLY A 428 21.93 37.46 -1.90
N LEU A 429 20.81 37.29 -1.18
CA LEU A 429 20.16 38.33 -0.39
C LEU A 429 19.12 39.28 -1.03
N THR A 430 18.50 39.00 -2.16
CA THR A 430 17.20 39.65 -2.43
C THR A 430 16.06 38.79 -1.91
N GLU A 431 15.64 39.05 -0.68
CA GLU A 431 14.47 38.44 -0.08
C GLU A 431 13.19 38.94 -0.77
N ASN A 432 12.39 38.06 -1.33
CA ASN A 432 11.05 38.38 -1.80
C ASN A 432 10.25 39.07 -0.68
N ARG A 433 9.52 40.15 -0.99
CA ARG A 433 8.69 40.91 -0.03
C ARG A 433 7.70 40.02 0.73
N LEU A 434 7.14 39.00 0.08
CA LEU A 434 6.27 38.00 0.74
C LEU A 434 7.02 37.08 1.73
N LEU A 435 8.23 36.63 1.37
CA LEU A 435 9.09 35.87 2.27
C LEU A 435 9.63 36.75 3.42
N LYS A 436 9.82 38.05 3.20
CA LYS A 436 10.17 39.03 4.24
C LYS A 436 8.99 39.18 5.24
N ARG A 437 7.73 39.23 4.76
CA ARG A 437 6.55 39.24 5.61
C ARG A 437 6.38 37.91 6.36
N LEU A 438 6.58 36.76 5.73
CA LEU A 438 6.56 35.45 6.42
C LEU A 438 7.73 35.29 7.40
N LYS A 439 8.90 35.88 7.13
CA LYS A 439 10.01 35.95 8.09
C LYS A 439 9.79 36.92 9.23
N SER A 440 9.00 37.96 9.04
CA SER A 440 8.61 38.87 10.15
C SER A 440 7.62 38.22 11.13
N ILE A 441 6.98 37.10 10.72
CA ILE A 441 6.18 36.20 11.60
C ILE A 441 7.08 35.17 12.30
N THR A 442 8.43 35.31 12.26
CA THR A 442 9.29 34.39 13.00
C THR A 442 9.06 34.59 14.50
N ILE A 443 8.29 33.66 15.06
CA ILE A 443 8.02 33.51 16.50
C ILE A 443 9.32 33.31 17.29
N ILE A 444 10.41 32.97 16.60
CA ILE A 444 11.72 32.70 17.22
C ILE A 444 12.75 33.69 16.65
N LYS A 445 13.06 34.74 17.39
CA LYS A 445 14.16 35.64 17.10
C LYS A 445 15.49 34.86 17.15
N PRO A 446 16.46 35.11 16.22
CA PRO A 446 17.77 34.48 16.30
C PRO A 446 18.43 34.87 17.63
N ARG A 447 18.53 33.93 18.54
CA ARG A 447 19.29 34.10 19.80
C ARG A 447 20.72 33.67 19.57
N ILE A 448 21.65 34.47 20.10
CA ILE A 448 23.07 34.07 20.17
C ILE A 448 23.18 33.07 21.32
N PHE A 449 23.35 31.79 20.99
CA PHE A 449 23.55 30.75 21.99
C PHE A 449 25.06 30.60 22.28
N THR A 450 25.42 30.63 23.53
CA THR A 450 26.79 30.44 23.98
C THR A 450 27.15 28.95 24.17
N LYS A 451 26.17 28.08 24.40
CA LYS A 451 26.37 26.64 24.58
C LYS A 451 26.20 25.89 23.24
N ILE A 452 27.14 25.03 22.89
CA ILE A 452 27.20 24.24 21.65
C ILE A 452 25.91 23.44 21.43
N PHE A 453 25.34 22.85 22.49
CA PHE A 453 24.10 22.09 22.42
C PHE A 453 22.94 22.90 21.82
N TRP A 454 22.69 24.11 22.33
CA TRP A 454 21.59 24.96 21.85
C TRP A 454 21.84 25.46 20.43
N CYS A 455 23.10 25.67 20.03
CA CYS A 455 23.45 26.00 18.65
C CYS A 455 23.10 24.86 17.68
N GLU A 456 23.44 23.61 18.05
CA GLU A 456 23.15 22.44 17.24
C GLU A 456 21.64 22.15 17.19
N LEU A 457 20.93 22.30 18.31
CA LEU A 457 19.48 22.17 18.36
C LEU A 457 18.78 23.21 17.46
N TYR A 458 19.21 24.46 17.53
CA TYR A 458 18.68 25.53 16.67
C TYR A 458 18.97 25.25 15.19
N LYS A 459 20.19 24.81 14.85
CA LYS A 459 20.53 24.41 13.47
C LYS A 459 19.60 23.32 12.97
N MET A 460 19.38 22.30 13.77
CA MET A 460 18.54 21.16 13.39
C MET A 460 17.08 21.56 13.26
N MET A 461 16.49 22.17 14.26
CA MET A 461 15.05 22.45 14.31
C MET A 461 14.63 23.54 13.34
N ILE A 462 15.40 24.65 13.31
CA ILE A 462 15.01 25.87 12.57
C ILE A 462 15.70 25.94 11.21
N ILE A 463 17.04 25.81 11.12
CA ILE A 463 17.78 26.01 9.88
C ILE A 463 17.50 24.84 8.93
N ASN A 464 17.56 23.60 9.43
CA ASN A 464 17.28 22.39 8.68
C ASN A 464 15.76 22.07 8.61
N LYS A 465 14.92 22.89 9.30
CA LYS A 465 13.44 22.79 9.25
C LYS A 465 12.88 21.45 9.76
N VAL A 466 13.59 20.73 10.60
CA VAL A 466 13.13 19.46 11.17
C VAL A 466 11.86 19.66 11.98
N LEU A 467 11.68 20.82 12.63
CA LEU A 467 10.45 21.17 13.34
C LEU A 467 9.21 21.11 12.44
N ILE A 468 9.33 21.59 11.19
CA ILE A 468 8.21 21.53 10.22
C ILE A 468 7.88 20.07 9.89
N ILE A 469 8.91 19.23 9.71
CA ILE A 469 8.75 17.80 9.44
C ILE A 469 8.03 17.12 10.61
N LEU A 470 8.42 17.41 11.86
CA LEU A 470 7.78 16.86 13.04
C LEU A 470 6.30 17.27 13.14
N LEU A 471 5.98 18.55 12.91
CA LEU A 471 4.59 19.04 12.90
C LEU A 471 3.74 18.34 11.83
N LEU A 472 4.27 18.19 10.62
CA LEU A 472 3.58 17.48 9.55
C LEU A 472 3.33 16.01 9.90
N PHE A 473 4.33 15.34 10.45
CA PHE A 473 4.20 13.95 10.88
C PHE A 473 3.14 13.81 11.96
N THR A 474 3.13 14.73 12.94
CA THR A 474 2.09 14.75 13.98
C THR A 474 0.69 14.90 13.38
N VAL A 475 0.52 15.79 12.39
CA VAL A 475 -0.78 15.96 11.71
C VAL A 475 -1.21 14.69 10.98
N ILE A 476 -0.29 14.04 10.26
CA ILE A 476 -0.55 12.77 9.57
C ILE A 476 -0.97 11.69 10.56
N GLN A 477 -0.29 11.58 11.70
CA GLN A 477 -0.60 10.59 12.72
C GLN A 477 -1.95 10.85 13.41
N ILE A 478 -2.29 12.10 13.72
CA ILE A 478 -3.59 12.47 14.28
C ILE A 478 -4.71 12.18 13.28
N TYR A 479 -4.48 12.47 12.00
CA TYR A 479 -5.43 12.16 10.94
C TYR A 479 -5.65 10.64 10.81
N SER A 480 -4.59 9.85 10.82
CA SER A 480 -4.67 8.38 10.80
C SER A 480 -5.43 7.82 12.01
N LEU A 481 -5.25 8.43 13.18
CA LEU A 481 -5.97 8.07 14.41
C LEU A 481 -7.48 8.33 14.29
N ASN A 482 -7.87 9.50 13.76
CA ASN A 482 -9.27 9.88 13.64
C ASN A 482 -10.05 9.08 12.59
N ASN A 483 -9.37 8.71 11.50
CA ASN A 483 -9.97 7.95 10.41
C ASN A 483 -9.77 6.43 10.54
N ALA A 484 -9.23 5.97 11.67
CA ALA A 484 -9.13 4.55 11.91
C ALA A 484 -10.53 3.93 12.00
N ASN A 485 -10.75 2.86 11.25
CA ASN A 485 -11.96 2.07 11.43
C ASN A 485 -11.97 1.50 12.84
N LYS A 486 -12.96 1.90 13.65
CA LYS A 486 -13.15 1.45 15.04
C LYS A 486 -14.06 0.23 15.14
N ASN A 487 -14.62 -0.21 14.01
CA ASN A 487 -15.51 -1.36 13.99
C ASN A 487 -14.67 -2.64 14.06
N ILE A 488 -14.93 -3.42 15.08
CA ILE A 488 -14.44 -4.79 15.20
C ILE A 488 -15.43 -5.72 14.50
N SER A 489 -14.98 -6.87 14.03
CA SER A 489 -15.84 -7.86 13.40
C SER A 489 -16.94 -8.34 14.36
N PHE A 490 -18.01 -8.89 13.81
CA PHE A 490 -19.11 -9.45 14.61
C PHE A 490 -18.59 -10.53 15.58
N SER A 491 -17.76 -11.45 15.09
CA SER A 491 -17.12 -12.51 15.90
C SER A 491 -16.26 -11.94 17.02
N GLU A 492 -15.48 -10.89 16.73
CA GLU A 492 -14.63 -10.26 17.75
C GLU A 492 -15.46 -9.50 18.80
N ASN A 493 -16.64 -8.95 18.42
CA ASN A 493 -17.58 -8.38 19.39
C ASN A 493 -18.13 -9.43 20.36
N ILE A 494 -18.48 -10.61 19.87
CA ILE A 494 -18.94 -11.72 20.70
C ILE A 494 -17.82 -12.13 21.66
N TYR A 495 -16.60 -12.30 21.17
CA TYR A 495 -15.44 -12.64 22.01
C TYR A 495 -15.18 -11.59 23.08
N LYS A 496 -15.23 -10.31 22.72
CA LYS A 496 -15.09 -9.19 23.66
C LYS A 496 -16.15 -9.20 24.77
N ASN A 497 -17.39 -9.59 24.43
CA ASN A 497 -18.47 -9.69 25.42
C ASN A 497 -18.25 -10.88 26.36
N TYR A 498 -17.82 -12.05 25.88
CA TYR A 498 -17.40 -13.14 26.75
C TYR A 498 -16.27 -12.73 27.68
N MET A 499 -15.25 -12.04 27.14
CA MET A 499 -14.11 -11.60 27.95
C MET A 499 -14.47 -10.56 29.01
N LYS A 500 -15.52 -9.73 28.84
CA LYS A 500 -16.03 -8.87 29.89
C LYS A 500 -16.55 -9.66 31.10
N THR A 501 -17.14 -10.82 30.84
CA THR A 501 -17.69 -11.70 31.89
C THR A 501 -16.59 -12.53 32.54
N PHE A 502 -15.67 -13.09 31.76
CA PHE A 502 -14.65 -14.01 32.24
C PHE A 502 -13.34 -13.35 32.68
N SER A 503 -13.07 -12.10 32.31
CA SER A 503 -11.81 -11.42 32.58
C SER A 503 -11.31 -11.51 34.02
N GLY A 504 -9.99 -11.71 34.20
CA GLY A 504 -9.30 -11.82 35.50
C GLY A 504 -9.04 -13.27 35.94
N LYS A 505 -8.85 -13.46 37.24
CA LYS A 505 -8.51 -14.78 37.81
C LYS A 505 -9.66 -15.76 37.66
N LEU A 506 -9.30 -17.03 37.46
CA LEU A 506 -10.25 -18.16 37.48
C LEU A 506 -10.86 -18.28 38.87
N THR A 507 -12.17 -18.28 38.94
CA THR A 507 -12.97 -18.54 40.15
C THR A 507 -13.91 -19.72 39.90
N GLU A 508 -14.38 -20.40 40.96
CA GLU A 508 -15.35 -21.48 40.81
C GLU A 508 -16.64 -21.05 40.09
N GLU A 509 -17.07 -19.79 40.28
CA GLU A 509 -18.22 -19.26 39.55
C GLU A 509 -17.98 -19.15 38.04
N LYS A 510 -16.78 -18.71 37.63
CA LYS A 510 -16.40 -18.63 36.22
C LYS A 510 -16.25 -19.99 35.59
N GLU A 511 -15.63 -20.97 36.32
CA GLU A 511 -15.50 -22.33 35.86
C GLU A 511 -16.88 -22.96 35.65
N ASN A 512 -17.80 -22.82 36.60
CA ASN A 512 -19.17 -23.27 36.46
C ASN A 512 -19.93 -22.60 35.29
N SER A 513 -19.63 -21.32 35.03
CA SER A 513 -20.24 -20.59 33.92
C SER A 513 -19.70 -21.07 32.55
N ILE A 514 -18.42 -21.40 32.46
CA ILE A 514 -17.81 -21.98 31.28
C ILE A 514 -18.43 -23.36 30.98
N LEU A 515 -18.54 -24.21 31.99
CA LEU A 515 -19.16 -25.53 31.86
C LEU A 515 -20.63 -25.45 31.45
N LYS A 516 -21.38 -24.50 32.01
CA LYS A 516 -22.79 -24.26 31.61
C LYS A 516 -22.91 -23.78 30.16
N GLU A 517 -21.99 -22.95 29.69
CA GLU A 517 -22.01 -22.51 28.29
C GLU A 517 -21.62 -23.63 27.33
N GLN A 518 -20.68 -24.52 27.71
CA GLN A 518 -20.40 -25.76 26.98
C GLN A 518 -21.62 -26.68 26.91
N GLU A 519 -22.30 -26.95 28.06
CA GLU A 519 -23.55 -27.69 28.06
C GLU A 519 -24.64 -27.08 27.16
N LYS A 520 -24.66 -25.77 27.00
CA LYS A 520 -25.63 -25.08 26.14
C LYS A 520 -25.38 -25.39 24.66
N PHE A 521 -24.10 -25.41 24.24
CA PHE A 521 -23.74 -25.83 22.90
C PHE A 521 -24.04 -27.30 22.64
N GLU A 522 -23.72 -28.18 23.60
CA GLU A 522 -24.06 -29.60 23.50
C GLU A 522 -25.57 -29.84 23.42
N LYS A 523 -26.35 -29.13 24.24
CA LYS A 523 -27.83 -29.19 24.18
C LYS A 523 -28.36 -28.65 22.84
N ALA A 524 -27.74 -27.63 22.26
CA ALA A 524 -28.13 -27.11 20.96
C ALA A 524 -27.83 -28.11 19.84
N LYS A 525 -26.67 -28.80 19.89
CA LYS A 525 -26.35 -29.89 18.96
C LYS A 525 -27.35 -31.03 19.04
N LEU A 526 -27.61 -31.52 20.26
CA LEU A 526 -28.60 -32.58 20.49
C LEU A 526 -30.02 -32.18 20.05
N ALA A 527 -30.38 -30.90 20.21
CA ALA A 527 -31.69 -30.42 19.77
C ALA A 527 -31.79 -30.38 18.22
N ILE A 528 -30.71 -30.05 17.52
CA ILE A 528 -30.65 -30.12 16.07
C ILE A 528 -30.72 -31.55 15.59
N GLU A 529 -30.00 -32.48 16.22
CA GLU A 529 -30.08 -33.93 15.93
C GLU A 529 -31.51 -34.47 16.11
N ASN A 530 -32.18 -34.13 17.20
CA ASN A 530 -33.57 -34.51 17.43
C ASN A 530 -34.54 -33.93 16.40
N ILE A 531 -34.31 -32.68 15.91
CA ILE A 531 -35.14 -32.09 14.84
C ILE A 531 -34.91 -32.87 13.54
N GLU A 532 -33.69 -33.29 13.27
CA GLU A 532 -33.33 -34.08 12.09
C GLU A 532 -33.95 -35.46 12.10
N GLU A 533 -33.93 -36.14 13.24
CA GLU A 533 -34.66 -37.42 13.43
C GLU A 533 -36.17 -37.28 13.16
N LYS A 534 -36.80 -36.19 13.60
CA LYS A 534 -38.21 -35.92 13.33
C LYS A 534 -38.49 -35.65 11.84
N VAL A 535 -37.57 -35.01 11.11
CA VAL A 535 -37.66 -34.90 9.66
C VAL A 535 -37.58 -36.23 8.97
N GLN A 536 -36.64 -37.10 9.40
CA GLN A 536 -36.46 -38.46 8.86
C GLN A 536 -37.70 -39.35 9.10
N ASN A 537 -38.29 -39.25 10.29
CA ASN A 537 -39.50 -39.98 10.65
C ASN A 537 -40.78 -39.44 9.97
N GLY A 538 -40.67 -38.32 9.20
CA GLY A 538 -41.82 -37.69 8.52
C GLY A 538 -42.74 -36.94 9.45
N GLU A 539 -42.32 -36.63 10.69
CA GLU A 539 -43.13 -35.95 11.71
C GLU A 539 -43.22 -34.43 11.44
N ILE A 540 -42.18 -33.84 10.83
CA ILE A 540 -42.12 -32.41 10.45
C ILE A 540 -41.60 -32.26 9.03
N SER A 541 -42.02 -31.20 8.35
CA SER A 541 -41.53 -30.88 7.01
C SER A 541 -40.11 -30.28 7.06
N LYS A 542 -39.36 -30.37 5.94
CA LYS A 542 -38.04 -29.75 5.83
C LYS A 542 -38.07 -28.21 6.07
N GLU A 543 -39.13 -27.55 5.65
CA GLU A 543 -39.33 -26.11 5.84
C GLU A 543 -39.56 -25.74 7.31
N GLU A 544 -40.34 -26.57 8.04
CA GLU A 544 -40.52 -26.40 9.48
C GLU A 544 -39.23 -26.68 10.25
N ALA A 545 -38.45 -27.69 9.84
CA ALA A 545 -37.18 -28.00 10.44
C ALA A 545 -36.18 -26.86 10.36
N ILE A 546 -36.11 -26.12 9.22
CA ILE A 546 -35.26 -24.92 9.06
C ILE A 546 -35.62 -23.87 10.14
N ARG A 547 -36.91 -23.59 10.33
CA ARG A 547 -37.39 -22.66 11.37
C ARG A 547 -37.07 -23.10 12.78
N TYR A 548 -37.23 -24.40 13.07
CA TYR A 548 -36.92 -24.95 14.40
C TYR A 548 -35.40 -25.00 14.69
N LYS A 549 -34.53 -25.15 13.68
CA LYS A 549 -33.09 -25.16 13.82
C LYS A 549 -32.51 -23.76 13.97
N GLU A 550 -33.16 -22.72 13.44
CA GLU A 550 -32.63 -21.33 13.41
C GLU A 550 -32.15 -20.84 14.80
N PRO A 551 -32.90 -20.97 15.91
CA PRO A 551 -32.43 -20.55 17.23
C PRO A 551 -31.20 -21.34 17.74
N TYR A 552 -31.06 -22.59 17.38
CA TYR A 552 -29.93 -23.43 17.77
C TYR A 552 -28.70 -23.14 16.90
N ASN A 553 -28.88 -22.89 15.63
CA ASN A 553 -27.80 -22.45 14.72
C ASN A 553 -27.26 -21.07 15.15
N GLU A 554 -28.11 -20.18 15.63
CA GLU A 554 -27.69 -18.89 16.21
C GLU A 554 -26.81 -19.13 17.45
N ILE A 555 -27.15 -20.04 18.32
CA ILE A 555 -26.32 -20.44 19.47
C ILE A 555 -24.98 -20.99 18.97
N LEU A 556 -25.00 -21.99 18.08
CA LEU A 556 -23.78 -22.66 17.57
C LEU A 556 -22.88 -21.72 16.77
N SER A 557 -23.40 -20.64 16.17
CA SER A 557 -22.58 -19.63 15.48
C SER A 557 -21.53 -18.99 16.38
N SER A 558 -21.71 -19.02 17.70
CA SER A 558 -20.76 -18.50 18.68
C SER A 558 -19.83 -19.56 19.27
N GLU A 559 -20.01 -20.82 18.93
CA GLU A 559 -19.22 -21.94 19.49
C GLU A 559 -17.74 -21.85 19.14
N GLU A 560 -17.42 -21.59 17.85
CA GLU A 560 -16.03 -21.43 17.39
C GLU A 560 -15.31 -20.27 18.13
N ILE A 561 -16.06 -19.22 18.43
CA ILE A 561 -15.55 -18.08 19.19
C ILE A 561 -15.32 -18.47 20.65
N PHE A 562 -16.22 -19.27 21.21
CA PHE A 562 -16.11 -19.73 22.59
C PHE A 562 -14.95 -20.74 22.79
N LEU A 563 -14.52 -21.46 21.77
CA LEU A 563 -13.31 -22.30 21.82
C LEU A 563 -12.07 -21.50 22.26
N ARG A 564 -11.96 -20.23 21.91
CA ARG A 564 -10.88 -19.34 22.39
C ARG A 564 -10.92 -19.18 23.91
N ILE A 565 -12.09 -19.20 24.53
CA ILE A 565 -12.25 -19.14 26.00
C ILE A 565 -11.80 -20.46 26.62
N ILE A 566 -12.18 -21.60 26.01
CA ILE A 566 -11.75 -22.92 26.44
C ILE A 566 -10.23 -23.05 26.40
N GLU A 567 -9.62 -22.61 25.31
CA GLU A 567 -8.16 -22.63 25.19
C GLU A 567 -7.47 -21.81 26.29
N GLN A 568 -8.00 -20.61 26.64
CA GLN A 568 -7.47 -19.83 27.76
C GLN A 568 -7.72 -20.52 29.11
N TYR A 569 -8.88 -21.16 29.28
CA TYR A 569 -9.21 -21.89 30.48
C TYR A 569 -8.23 -23.09 30.72
N GLU A 570 -7.93 -23.85 29.70
CA GLU A 570 -6.93 -24.92 29.76
C GLU A 570 -5.55 -24.39 30.11
N GLN A 571 -5.13 -23.30 29.45
CA GLN A 571 -3.87 -22.64 29.76
C GLN A 571 -3.77 -22.13 31.20
N ILE A 572 -4.86 -21.61 31.77
CA ILE A 572 -4.89 -21.15 33.15
C ILE A 572 -4.83 -22.34 34.14
N LYS A 573 -5.44 -23.47 33.78
CA LYS A 573 -5.30 -24.71 34.56
C LYS A 573 -3.85 -25.21 34.62
N GLU A 574 -3.14 -25.14 33.48
CA GLU A 574 -1.72 -25.52 33.44
C GLU A 574 -0.82 -24.50 34.15
N ASN A 575 -1.19 -23.22 34.11
CA ASN A 575 -0.41 -22.13 34.73
C ASN A 575 -1.28 -21.26 35.66
N PRO A 576 -1.32 -21.53 36.96
CA PRO A 576 -2.18 -20.83 37.94
C PRO A 576 -1.93 -19.33 38.08
N LYS A 577 -0.81 -18.81 37.52
CA LYS A 577 -0.53 -17.37 37.50
C LYS A 577 -1.12 -16.65 36.28
N ALA A 578 -1.59 -17.40 35.27
CA ALA A 578 -2.30 -16.86 34.15
C ALA A 578 -3.74 -16.44 34.55
N GLU A 579 -4.27 -15.45 33.86
CA GLU A 579 -5.61 -14.90 34.06
C GLU A 579 -6.32 -14.84 32.72
N PHE A 580 -7.65 -14.81 32.72
CA PHE A 580 -8.40 -14.50 31.51
C PHE A 580 -8.15 -13.06 31.10
N VAL A 581 -7.70 -12.88 29.86
CA VAL A 581 -7.35 -11.59 29.29
C VAL A 581 -7.89 -11.48 27.86
N TYR A 582 -8.48 -10.34 27.52
CA TYR A 582 -8.86 -10.06 26.15
C TYR A 582 -7.59 -9.87 25.31
N ASP A 583 -7.08 -10.97 24.76
CA ASP A 583 -5.75 -11.09 24.18
C ASP A 583 -5.55 -10.35 22.85
N THR A 584 -6.63 -10.14 22.05
CA THR A 584 -6.55 -9.52 20.72
C THR A 584 -5.88 -8.14 20.76
N GLY A 585 -6.29 -7.29 21.72
CA GLY A 585 -5.69 -5.95 21.87
C GLY A 585 -4.22 -6.00 22.26
N TYR A 586 -3.81 -6.96 23.06
CA TYR A 586 -2.41 -7.14 23.47
C TYR A 586 -1.57 -7.77 22.37
N ASN A 587 -2.13 -8.71 21.59
CA ASN A 587 -1.47 -9.27 20.41
C ASN A 587 -1.19 -8.18 19.36
N GLU A 588 -2.12 -7.24 19.18
CA GLU A 588 -1.88 -6.06 18.34
C GLU A 588 -0.82 -5.12 18.95
N LEU A 589 -0.90 -4.80 20.24
CA LEU A 589 0.05 -3.94 20.94
C LEU A 589 1.49 -4.49 20.89
N LEU A 590 1.63 -5.79 21.06
CA LEU A 590 2.89 -6.53 20.97
C LEU A 590 3.29 -6.88 19.53
N ARG A 591 2.45 -6.55 18.54
CA ARG A 591 2.72 -6.78 17.11
C ARG A 591 3.00 -8.24 16.76
N VAL A 592 2.22 -9.16 17.36
CA VAL A 592 2.33 -10.60 17.12
C VAL A 592 1.96 -10.93 15.68
N ASN A 593 0.94 -10.25 15.12
CA ASN A 593 0.48 -10.47 13.75
C ASN A 593 1.53 -10.07 12.71
N LYS A 594 1.69 -10.88 11.66
CA LYS A 594 2.74 -10.70 10.63
C LYS A 594 2.75 -9.31 9.99
N ASN A 595 1.61 -8.72 9.71
CA ASN A 595 1.46 -7.47 8.97
C ASN A 595 1.07 -6.26 9.85
N ALA A 596 0.95 -6.45 11.18
CA ALA A 596 0.57 -5.37 12.06
C ALA A 596 1.60 -4.23 12.03
N PHE A 597 1.11 -3.02 11.75
CA PHE A 597 1.85 -1.75 11.89
C PHE A 597 3.13 -1.57 11.05
N ILE A 598 3.33 -2.33 9.96
CA ILE A 598 4.46 -2.14 9.03
C ILE A 598 4.50 -0.68 8.53
N GLU A 599 3.34 -0.06 8.31
CA GLU A 599 3.27 1.33 7.86
C GLU A 599 3.87 2.29 8.87
N SER A 600 3.68 2.06 10.18
CA SER A 600 4.27 2.93 11.21
C SER A 600 5.78 2.78 11.29
N ASP A 601 6.33 1.58 11.01
CA ASP A 601 7.76 1.34 10.93
C ASP A 601 8.38 2.04 9.71
N VAL A 602 7.72 2.00 8.56
CA VAL A 602 8.12 2.74 7.36
C VAL A 602 8.13 4.24 7.64
N TYR A 603 7.07 4.79 8.25
CA TYR A 603 7.03 6.22 8.61
C TYR A 603 8.14 6.60 9.57
N LEU A 604 8.43 5.78 10.58
CA LEU A 604 9.51 6.00 11.54
C LEU A 604 10.87 6.12 10.83
N ILE A 605 11.17 5.20 9.90
CA ILE A 605 12.43 5.17 9.16
C ILE A 605 12.53 6.38 8.21
N VAL A 606 11.50 6.65 7.41
CA VAL A 606 11.48 7.77 6.46
C VAL A 606 11.70 9.10 7.18
N MET A 607 11.05 9.29 8.33
CA MET A 607 11.21 10.51 9.13
C MET A 607 12.63 10.64 9.68
N ALA A 608 13.23 9.53 10.13
CA ALA A 608 14.62 9.52 10.58
C ALA A 608 15.60 9.87 9.43
N GLU A 609 15.40 9.28 8.24
CA GLU A 609 16.23 9.56 7.07
C GLU A 609 16.18 11.03 6.67
N ILE A 610 15.01 11.63 6.62
CA ILE A 610 14.85 13.04 6.25
C ILE A 610 15.44 13.96 7.32
N ALA A 611 15.21 13.67 8.60
CA ALA A 611 15.67 14.52 9.70
C ALA A 611 17.19 14.47 9.87
N PHE A 612 17.81 13.29 9.75
CA PHE A 612 19.21 13.09 10.14
C PHE A 612 20.22 13.11 9.00
N SER A 613 19.78 12.88 7.74
CA SER A 613 20.67 12.86 6.56
C SER A 613 21.42 14.18 6.32
N VAL A 614 20.86 15.30 6.74
CA VAL A 614 21.40 16.65 6.47
C VAL A 614 22.43 17.11 7.50
N ILE A 615 22.48 16.49 8.67
CA ILE A 615 23.17 17.02 9.87
C ILE A 615 24.66 17.26 9.66
N PHE A 616 25.40 16.30 9.13
CA PHE A 616 26.81 16.47 8.82
C PHE A 616 27.05 17.11 7.45
N VAL A 617 26.22 16.80 6.48
CA VAL A 617 26.33 17.29 5.09
C VAL A 617 26.33 18.80 5.04
N MET A 618 25.50 19.48 5.83
CA MET A 618 25.39 20.94 5.84
C MET A 618 26.73 21.63 6.12
N GLU A 619 27.51 21.09 7.05
CA GLU A 619 28.80 21.69 7.40
C GLU A 619 29.86 21.51 6.32
N TYR A 620 29.83 20.37 5.61
CA TYR A 620 30.70 20.16 4.46
C TYR A 620 30.32 21.09 3.30
N LYS A 621 29.01 21.26 3.03
CA LYS A 621 28.53 22.14 1.97
C LYS A 621 28.84 23.62 2.19
N THR A 622 28.79 24.07 3.44
CA THR A 622 29.09 25.47 3.80
C THR A 622 30.56 25.73 4.06
N GLY A 623 31.42 24.70 4.02
CA GLY A 623 32.82 24.81 4.40
C GLY A 623 33.07 25.02 5.90
N MET A 624 32.00 25.06 6.70
CA MET A 624 32.05 25.31 8.14
C MET A 624 32.84 24.23 8.90
N ASN A 625 32.90 22.98 8.36
CA ASN A 625 33.67 21.91 8.91
C ASN A 625 35.17 22.26 9.04
N LYS A 626 35.73 23.03 8.08
CA LYS A 626 37.13 23.49 8.12
C LYS A 626 37.34 24.44 9.31
N ILE A 627 36.43 25.39 9.51
CA ILE A 627 36.48 26.34 10.61
C ILE A 627 36.26 25.65 11.96
N LEU A 628 35.30 24.74 12.06
CA LEU A 628 35.05 23.99 13.29
C LEU A 628 36.24 23.14 13.70
N ASN A 629 36.91 22.51 12.73
CA ASN A 629 38.06 21.65 13.00
C ASN A 629 39.31 22.42 13.50
N THR A 630 39.39 23.74 13.31
CA THR A 630 40.47 24.57 13.84
C THR A 630 40.24 25.01 15.30
N THR A 631 39.01 24.86 15.80
CA THR A 631 38.66 25.27 17.18
C THR A 631 38.86 24.11 18.16
N PRO A 632 39.29 24.38 19.44
CA PRO A 632 39.56 23.33 20.43
C PRO A 632 38.32 22.44 20.75
N LYS A 633 37.12 23.03 20.70
CA LYS A 633 35.83 22.32 20.98
C LYS A 633 35.08 21.92 19.70
N GLY A 634 35.61 22.23 18.50
CA GLY A 634 34.91 22.05 17.23
C GLY A 634 34.87 20.61 16.70
N LYS A 635 35.77 19.76 17.20
CA LYS A 635 35.84 18.36 16.77
C LYS A 635 34.90 17.47 17.60
N THR A 636 35.38 16.98 18.72
CA THR A 636 34.66 15.96 19.53
C THR A 636 33.46 16.53 20.29
N ALA A 637 33.56 17.75 20.86
CA ALA A 637 32.47 18.35 21.63
C ALA A 637 31.27 18.70 20.73
N THR A 638 31.51 19.22 19.51
CA THR A 638 30.45 19.51 18.56
C THR A 638 29.79 18.21 18.05
N THR A 639 30.58 17.18 17.75
CA THR A 639 30.03 15.88 17.30
C THR A 639 29.19 15.21 18.40
N LYS A 640 29.64 15.22 19.66
CA LYS A 640 28.84 14.72 20.79
C LYS A 640 27.54 15.51 20.96
N ALA A 641 27.59 16.85 20.88
CA ALA A 641 26.39 17.69 20.95
C ALA A 641 25.38 17.36 19.83
N LYS A 642 25.85 17.16 18.61
CA LYS A 642 25.01 16.73 17.48
C LYS A 642 24.33 15.40 17.73
N ILE A 643 25.10 14.39 18.18
CA ILE A 643 24.55 13.08 18.49
C ILE A 643 23.46 13.20 19.56
N ILE A 644 23.70 13.94 20.65
CA ILE A 644 22.72 14.14 21.72
C ILE A 644 21.45 14.83 21.18
N VAL A 645 21.60 15.89 20.37
CA VAL A 645 20.46 16.56 19.74
C VAL A 645 19.68 15.62 18.83
N CYS A 646 20.38 14.78 18.04
CA CYS A 646 19.74 13.79 17.18
C CYS A 646 19.00 12.70 17.98
N LEU A 647 19.54 12.27 19.11
CA LEU A 647 18.88 11.31 20.00
C LEU A 647 17.61 11.89 20.63
N ILE A 648 17.63 13.13 21.10
CA ILE A 648 16.45 13.81 21.64
C ILE A 648 15.38 13.97 20.54
N THR A 649 15.78 14.39 19.35
CA THR A 649 14.84 14.50 18.21
C THR A 649 14.33 13.13 17.76
N GLY A 650 15.19 12.12 17.80
CA GLY A 650 14.80 10.72 17.55
C GLY A 650 13.75 10.23 18.56
N LEU A 651 13.91 10.57 19.84
CA LEU A 651 12.89 10.28 20.86
C LEU A 651 11.55 10.96 20.51
N MET A 652 11.57 12.23 20.06
CA MET A 652 10.34 12.90 19.62
C MET A 652 9.68 12.19 18.43
N ILE A 653 10.44 11.81 17.41
CA ILE A 653 9.94 11.06 16.25
C ILE A 653 9.33 9.72 16.70
N PHE A 654 10.02 9.01 17.59
CA PHE A 654 9.57 7.73 18.15
C PHE A 654 8.24 7.87 18.90
N MET A 655 8.12 8.87 19.78
CA MET A 655 6.89 9.13 20.53
C MET A 655 5.72 9.54 19.62
N ILE A 656 5.96 10.38 18.62
CA ILE A 656 4.94 10.77 17.62
C ILE A 656 4.44 9.56 16.83
N SER A 657 5.29 8.56 16.58
CA SER A 657 4.91 7.33 15.88
C SER A 657 4.08 6.39 16.76
N ILE A 658 4.45 6.20 18.02
CA ILE A 658 3.92 5.14 18.89
C ILE A 658 2.69 5.57 19.68
N ILE A 659 2.65 6.81 20.20
CA ILE A 659 1.54 7.25 21.06
C ILE A 659 0.19 7.14 20.35
N PRO A 660 0.01 7.60 19.10
CA PRO A 660 -1.27 7.46 18.40
C PRO A 660 -1.66 5.98 18.18
N GLU A 661 -0.69 5.11 17.93
CA GLU A 661 -0.91 3.67 17.78
C GLU A 661 -1.46 3.04 19.08
N ILE A 662 -0.82 3.31 20.20
CA ILE A 662 -1.28 2.83 21.51
C ILE A 662 -2.68 3.36 21.84
N ILE A 663 -2.95 4.64 21.55
CA ILE A 663 -4.27 5.25 21.76
C ILE A 663 -5.33 4.55 20.89
N LYS A 664 -5.02 4.29 19.62
CA LYS A 664 -5.93 3.60 18.70
C LYS A 664 -6.28 2.20 19.21
N ILE A 665 -5.28 1.40 19.59
CA ILE A 665 -5.49 0.05 20.12
C ILE A 665 -6.33 0.12 21.40
N GLY A 666 -6.02 1.02 22.32
CA GLY A 666 -6.77 1.20 23.55
C GLY A 666 -8.22 1.63 23.35
N GLN A 667 -8.51 2.45 22.31
CA GLN A 667 -9.88 2.86 21.95
C GLN A 667 -10.71 1.72 21.38
N ILE A 668 -10.09 0.81 20.62
CA ILE A 668 -10.76 -0.31 19.93
C ILE A 668 -10.96 -1.48 20.91
N TYR A 669 -9.89 -1.90 21.56
CA TYR A 669 -9.86 -3.15 22.34
C TYR A 669 -9.94 -2.95 23.85
N GLY A 670 -9.46 -1.81 24.38
CA GLY A 670 -9.23 -1.62 25.81
C GLY A 670 -7.89 -2.22 26.27
N PHE A 671 -7.56 -2.02 27.57
CA PHE A 671 -6.36 -2.58 28.21
C PHE A 671 -6.71 -3.15 29.59
N ASP A 672 -7.80 -3.91 29.65
CA ASP A 672 -8.25 -4.54 30.90
C ASP A 672 -7.25 -5.62 31.34
N ASN A 673 -6.92 -5.66 32.64
CA ASN A 673 -5.97 -6.61 33.25
C ASN A 673 -4.54 -6.54 32.67
N ILE A 674 -4.05 -5.37 32.29
CA ILE A 674 -2.68 -5.14 31.79
C ILE A 674 -1.60 -5.58 32.79
N THR A 675 -1.91 -5.72 34.06
CA THR A 675 -1.02 -6.19 35.12
C THR A 675 -0.97 -7.72 35.24
N ALA A 676 -1.81 -8.44 34.52
CA ALA A 676 -1.79 -9.90 34.46
C ALA A 676 -0.42 -10.43 33.96
N SER A 677 -0.10 -11.68 34.27
CA SER A 677 1.13 -12.33 33.80
C SER A 677 1.15 -12.39 32.26
N ILE A 678 2.32 -12.22 31.66
CA ILE A 678 2.51 -12.37 30.20
C ILE A 678 2.12 -13.77 29.72
N THR A 679 2.21 -14.77 30.60
CA THR A 679 1.78 -16.15 30.29
C THR A 679 0.27 -16.28 30.10
N SER A 680 -0.53 -15.26 30.39
CA SER A 680 -1.95 -15.18 30.05
C SER A 680 -2.20 -15.04 28.57
N LEU A 681 -1.20 -14.59 27.80
CA LEU A 681 -1.25 -14.55 26.33
C LEU A 681 -0.69 -15.86 25.78
N ARG A 682 -1.50 -16.59 25.02
CA ARG A 682 -1.14 -17.91 24.46
C ARG A 682 0.20 -17.87 23.70
N SER A 683 0.41 -16.85 22.90
CA SER A 683 1.65 -16.68 22.11
C SER A 683 2.91 -16.60 22.99
N PHE A 684 2.78 -16.26 24.27
CA PHE A 684 3.89 -16.05 25.20
C PHE A 684 3.82 -16.97 26.44
N SER A 685 3.08 -18.06 26.37
CA SER A 685 2.90 -19.03 27.46
C SER A 685 4.23 -19.62 27.98
N SER A 686 5.24 -19.72 27.13
CA SER A 686 6.58 -20.23 27.46
C SER A 686 7.48 -19.24 28.20
N LEU A 687 7.06 -17.97 28.35
CA LEU A 687 7.85 -16.94 29.06
C LEU A 687 7.70 -17.09 30.59
N PRO A 688 8.64 -16.51 31.39
CA PRO A 688 8.55 -16.54 32.84
C PRO A 688 7.30 -15.84 33.36
N SER A 689 6.52 -16.51 34.19
CA SER A 689 5.25 -16.02 34.76
C SER A 689 5.40 -14.83 35.72
N GLY A 690 6.63 -14.44 36.07
CA GLY A 690 6.90 -13.27 36.92
C GLY A 690 6.85 -11.92 36.20
N ILE A 691 6.72 -11.92 34.86
CA ILE A 691 6.66 -10.69 34.06
C ILE A 691 5.19 -10.39 33.74
N SER A 692 4.71 -9.18 34.05
CA SER A 692 3.37 -8.73 33.64
C SER A 692 3.33 -8.34 32.16
N ILE A 693 2.13 -8.32 31.56
CA ILE A 693 1.89 -7.85 30.18
C ILE A 693 2.43 -6.41 30.03
N LEU A 694 2.15 -5.53 31.01
CA LEU A 694 2.68 -4.17 30.99
C LEU A 694 4.21 -4.15 31.01
N GLY A 695 4.83 -4.92 31.91
CA GLY A 695 6.29 -5.00 32.04
C GLY A 695 6.94 -5.50 30.74
N PHE A 696 6.38 -6.53 30.12
CA PHE A 696 6.86 -7.05 28.83
C PHE A 696 6.68 -6.04 27.69
N THR A 697 5.54 -5.34 27.65
CA THR A 697 5.29 -4.28 26.69
C THR A 697 6.33 -3.16 26.79
N ILE A 698 6.63 -2.70 28.01
CA ILE A 698 7.67 -1.68 28.23
C ILE A 698 9.02 -2.19 27.73
N ILE A 699 9.40 -3.44 28.02
CA ILE A 699 10.66 -4.03 27.53
C ILE A 699 10.69 -4.04 26.01
N CYS A 700 9.62 -4.46 25.34
CA CYS A 700 9.55 -4.47 23.89
C CYS A 700 9.76 -3.08 23.27
N TYR A 701 9.11 -2.06 23.82
CA TYR A 701 9.26 -0.68 23.31
C TYR A 701 10.61 -0.05 23.65
N LEU A 702 11.23 -0.40 24.78
CA LEU A 702 12.60 0.02 25.12
C LEU A 702 13.62 -0.61 24.15
N VAL A 703 13.55 -1.90 23.89
CA VAL A 703 14.42 -2.57 22.91
C VAL A 703 14.24 -1.94 21.53
N ARG A 704 13.01 -1.70 21.11
CA ARG A 704 12.69 -1.01 19.85
C ARG A 704 13.35 0.36 19.78
N PHE A 705 13.31 1.15 20.85
CA PHE A 705 13.96 2.46 20.90
C PHE A 705 15.48 2.35 20.82
N ILE A 706 16.11 1.36 21.49
CA ILE A 706 17.56 1.12 21.41
C ILE A 706 17.98 0.78 19.98
N ILE A 707 17.23 -0.07 19.30
CA ILE A 707 17.48 -0.41 17.90
C ILE A 707 17.30 0.83 17.01
N PHE A 708 16.27 1.65 17.27
CA PHE A 708 16.07 2.90 16.54
C PHE A 708 17.22 3.89 16.73
N ILE A 709 17.82 3.96 17.93
CA ILE A 709 19.07 4.72 18.16
C ILE A 709 20.20 4.20 17.24
N SER A 710 20.35 2.90 17.10
CA SER A 710 21.35 2.32 16.18
C SER A 710 21.12 2.73 14.73
N ILE A 711 19.86 2.78 14.29
CA ILE A 711 19.45 3.28 12.96
C ILE A 711 19.83 4.77 12.79
N ILE A 712 19.54 5.61 13.77
CA ILE A 712 19.94 7.03 13.75
C ILE A 712 21.45 7.18 13.61
N LEU A 713 22.22 6.47 14.41
CA LEU A 713 23.69 6.51 14.36
C LEU A 713 24.22 6.05 13.00
N PHE A 714 23.62 5.05 12.42
CA PHE A 714 23.99 4.55 11.09
C PHE A 714 23.71 5.59 9.99
N ILE A 715 22.52 6.24 10.01
CA ILE A 715 22.20 7.32 9.06
C ILE A 715 23.21 8.49 9.20
N LEU A 716 23.54 8.88 10.43
CA LEU A 716 24.53 9.92 10.68
C LEU A 716 25.92 9.56 10.16
N TRP A 717 26.34 8.29 10.31
CA TRP A 717 27.62 7.80 9.78
C TRP A 717 27.65 7.82 8.25
N ILE A 718 26.59 7.35 7.57
CA ILE A 718 26.46 7.44 6.11
C ILE A 718 26.50 8.89 5.67
N SER A 719 25.80 9.80 6.35
CA SER A 719 25.77 11.24 6.09
C SER A 719 27.16 11.87 6.14
N LEU A 720 27.98 11.47 7.13
CA LEU A 720 29.36 11.89 7.28
C LEU A 720 30.26 11.38 6.13
N LYS A 721 30.07 10.13 5.72
CA LYS A 721 30.88 9.45 4.69
C LYS A 721 30.55 9.97 3.28
N LEU A 722 29.29 10.10 2.94
CA LEU A 722 28.85 10.50 1.59
C LEU A 722 28.87 12.01 1.36
N LYS A 723 28.79 12.82 2.41
CA LYS A 723 28.84 14.29 2.35
C LYS A 723 27.79 14.91 1.39
N ASN A 724 26.77 14.14 1.05
CA ASN A 724 25.67 14.52 0.17
C ASN A 724 24.35 13.98 0.72
N THR A 725 23.34 14.84 0.91
CA THR A 725 22.05 14.49 1.51
C THR A 725 21.26 13.47 0.67
N THR A 726 21.25 13.69 -0.65
CA THR A 726 20.49 12.81 -1.58
C THR A 726 21.07 11.42 -1.60
N TYR A 727 22.40 11.30 -1.72
CA TYR A 727 23.06 9.99 -1.66
C TYR A 727 22.85 9.30 -0.30
N THR A 728 22.86 10.06 0.79
CA THR A 728 22.61 9.53 2.12
C THR A 728 21.20 8.93 2.24
N ILE A 729 20.18 9.66 1.79
CA ILE A 729 18.80 9.17 1.79
C ILE A 729 18.68 7.94 0.89
N LEU A 730 19.17 8.00 -0.36
CA LEU A 730 19.08 6.86 -1.28
C LEU A 730 19.70 5.59 -0.72
N VAL A 731 20.93 5.68 -0.17
CA VAL A 731 21.62 4.51 0.42
C VAL A 731 20.89 4.01 1.67
N ALA A 732 20.44 4.90 2.54
CA ALA A 732 19.70 4.53 3.74
C ALA A 732 18.37 3.86 3.38
N SER A 733 17.58 4.46 2.49
CA SER A 733 16.29 3.89 2.03
C SER A 733 16.49 2.54 1.33
N THR A 734 17.53 2.38 0.51
CA THR A 734 17.81 1.09 -0.13
C THR A 734 18.11 0.00 0.89
N ILE A 735 18.85 0.32 1.96
CA ILE A 735 19.20 -0.68 2.98
C ILE A 735 18.03 -0.96 3.92
N MET A 736 17.21 0.05 4.25
CA MET A 736 16.19 -0.05 5.30
C MET A 736 14.78 -0.26 4.78
N LEU A 737 14.37 0.45 3.73
CA LEU A 737 12.98 0.39 3.22
C LEU A 737 12.78 -0.70 2.18
N VAL A 738 13.76 -0.95 1.30
CA VAL A 738 13.61 -1.98 0.27
C VAL A 738 13.33 -3.36 0.88
N PRO A 739 14.05 -3.83 1.93
CA PRO A 739 13.71 -5.11 2.57
C PRO A 739 12.29 -5.17 3.14
N ILE A 740 11.77 -4.07 3.71
CA ILE A 740 10.40 -4.01 4.23
C ILE A 740 9.38 -4.12 3.08
N ILE A 741 9.58 -3.34 2.02
CA ILE A 741 8.68 -3.34 0.85
C ILE A 741 8.68 -4.72 0.20
N VAL A 742 9.84 -5.29 0.01
CA VAL A 742 10.03 -6.60 -0.62
C VAL A 742 9.49 -7.72 0.28
N ALA A 743 9.63 -7.61 1.61
CA ALA A 743 9.02 -8.52 2.56
C ALA A 743 7.48 -8.46 2.55
N LYS A 744 6.91 -7.26 2.40
CA LYS A 744 5.45 -7.06 2.24
C LYS A 744 4.93 -7.66 0.93
N LEU A 745 5.76 -7.69 -0.09
CA LEU A 745 5.48 -8.40 -1.34
C LEU A 745 5.68 -9.92 -1.21
N GLY A 746 6.00 -10.43 0.01
CA GLY A 746 6.10 -11.83 0.42
C GLY A 746 7.48 -12.49 0.18
N ILE A 747 8.58 -11.79 -0.22
CA ILE A 747 9.93 -12.37 -0.35
C ILE A 747 10.47 -12.73 1.04
N GLU A 748 10.24 -13.96 1.47
CA GLU A 748 10.65 -14.43 2.78
C GLU A 748 12.16 -14.34 3.00
N PHE A 749 12.97 -14.51 1.96
CA PHE A 749 14.42 -14.37 2.06
C PHE A 749 14.85 -12.96 2.52
N LEU A 750 14.27 -11.90 1.95
CA LEU A 750 14.58 -10.53 2.38
C LEU A 750 13.85 -10.12 3.66
N ASN A 751 12.84 -10.87 4.06
CA ASN A 751 12.18 -10.72 5.35
C ASN A 751 13.15 -11.03 6.52
N ILE A 752 14.21 -11.81 6.29
CA ILE A 752 15.25 -12.05 7.27
C ILE A 752 16.00 -10.75 7.63
N ILE A 753 16.15 -9.82 6.69
CA ILE A 753 16.91 -8.57 6.87
C ILE A 753 15.96 -7.37 7.10
N SER A 754 14.68 -7.63 7.16
CA SER A 754 13.67 -6.57 7.25
C SER A 754 13.74 -5.84 8.58
N VAL A 755 13.78 -4.51 8.51
CA VAL A 755 13.92 -3.65 9.69
C VAL A 755 12.68 -3.71 10.59
N ASP A 756 11.49 -4.03 10.06
CA ASP A 756 10.29 -4.21 10.87
C ASP A 756 10.39 -5.42 11.83
N LYS A 757 11.02 -6.52 11.40
CA LYS A 757 11.35 -7.63 12.30
C LYS A 757 12.37 -7.24 13.35
N ILE A 758 13.42 -6.55 12.92
CA ILE A 758 14.51 -6.10 13.80
C ILE A 758 13.98 -5.16 14.89
N LEU A 759 13.03 -4.29 14.56
CA LEU A 759 12.41 -3.35 15.51
C LEU A 759 11.44 -4.01 16.52
N ASN A 760 11.00 -5.26 16.30
CA ASN A 760 9.95 -5.88 17.10
C ASN A 760 10.46 -7.11 17.89
N LEU A 761 10.77 -6.89 19.17
CA LEU A 761 11.27 -7.93 20.08
C LEU A 761 10.31 -9.12 20.19
N SER A 762 9.01 -8.89 20.24
CA SER A 762 7.99 -9.94 20.30
C SER A 762 8.07 -10.89 19.11
N LYS A 763 8.21 -10.36 17.88
CA LYS A 763 8.41 -11.18 16.68
C LYS A 763 9.70 -12.00 16.74
N ILE A 764 10.78 -11.42 17.31
CA ILE A 764 12.07 -12.10 17.47
C ILE A 764 11.95 -13.27 18.47
N ILE A 765 11.26 -13.05 19.59
CA ILE A 765 11.07 -14.08 20.62
C ILE A 765 10.25 -15.27 20.06
N LEU A 766 9.23 -14.99 19.28
CA LEU A 766 8.36 -16.01 18.68
C LEU A 766 9.00 -16.78 17.51
N MET A 767 10.22 -16.43 17.10
CA MET A 767 10.95 -17.21 16.08
C MET A 767 11.48 -18.52 16.66
N ASP A 768 11.30 -19.62 15.96
CA ASP A 768 11.85 -20.95 16.32
C ASP A 768 13.34 -21.11 15.99
N SER A 769 14.00 -20.09 15.46
CA SER A 769 15.40 -20.13 15.06
C SER A 769 16.35 -19.86 16.25
N SER A 770 17.39 -20.68 16.38
CA SER A 770 18.50 -20.43 17.33
C SER A 770 19.26 -19.13 17.06
N LEU A 771 19.19 -18.63 15.83
CA LEU A 771 19.86 -17.40 15.40
C LEU A 771 19.04 -16.12 15.69
N LYS A 772 17.88 -16.23 16.33
CA LYS A 772 16.99 -15.10 16.62
C LYS A 772 17.66 -13.91 17.32
N TRP A 773 18.63 -14.17 18.19
CA TRP A 773 19.34 -13.11 18.91
C TRP A 773 20.27 -12.26 18.05
N LEU A 774 20.64 -12.73 16.84
CA LEU A 774 21.40 -11.93 15.88
C LEU A 774 20.63 -10.70 15.42
N TYR A 775 19.30 -10.74 15.44
CA TYR A 775 18.45 -9.59 15.09
C TYR A 775 18.61 -8.40 16.06
N ILE A 776 19.04 -8.65 17.29
CA ILE A 776 19.36 -7.59 18.27
C ILE A 776 20.86 -7.27 18.23
N ALA A 777 21.71 -8.29 18.12
CA ALA A 777 23.15 -8.12 18.16
C ALA A 777 23.70 -7.32 16.95
N ILE A 778 23.28 -7.65 15.73
CA ILE A 778 23.77 -6.99 14.51
C ILE A 778 23.49 -5.48 14.50
N PRO A 779 22.24 -5.01 14.71
CA PRO A 779 21.95 -3.57 14.77
C PRO A 779 22.72 -2.86 15.88
N SER A 780 22.87 -3.51 17.04
CA SER A 780 23.63 -2.96 18.17
C SER A 780 25.09 -2.77 17.82
N VAL A 781 25.74 -3.76 17.20
CA VAL A 781 27.13 -3.68 16.72
C VAL A 781 27.29 -2.59 15.66
N ILE A 782 26.35 -2.50 14.70
CA ILE A 782 26.35 -1.44 13.69
C ILE A 782 26.22 -0.06 14.35
N GLY A 783 25.36 0.07 15.34
CA GLY A 783 25.19 1.31 16.11
C GLY A 783 26.46 1.73 16.83
N ILE A 784 27.11 0.81 17.56
CA ILE A 784 28.37 1.05 18.28
C ILE A 784 29.48 1.42 17.29
N HIS A 785 29.65 0.65 16.21
CA HIS A 785 30.63 0.96 15.17
C HIS A 785 30.41 2.35 14.56
N SER A 786 29.18 2.68 14.23
CA SER A 786 28.79 3.99 13.69
C SER A 786 29.13 5.11 14.67
N TYR A 787 28.84 4.93 15.96
CA TYR A 787 29.18 5.89 17.02
C TYR A 787 30.70 6.11 17.13
N GLU A 788 31.50 5.04 17.15
CA GLU A 788 32.96 5.16 17.17
C GLU A 788 33.49 5.91 15.94
N ARG A 789 32.97 5.59 14.76
CA ARG A 789 33.39 6.25 13.51
C ARG A 789 33.02 7.73 13.51
N LEU A 790 31.87 8.10 14.06
CA LEU A 790 31.45 9.49 14.22
C LEU A 790 32.37 10.26 15.15
N LEU A 791 32.86 9.66 16.24
CA LEU A 791 33.81 10.30 17.16
C LEU A 791 35.22 10.43 16.57
N ARG A 792 35.64 9.48 15.73
CA ARG A 792 36.97 9.45 15.07
C ARG A 792 36.98 10.23 13.75
N LYS A 793 36.14 11.28 13.62
CA LYS A 793 35.95 12.12 12.42
C LYS A 793 37.24 12.56 11.72
N ASP A 794 38.38 12.58 12.45
CA ASP A 794 39.64 13.08 11.94
C ASP A 794 40.41 12.10 11.03
N LYS A 795 39.97 10.84 10.91
CA LYS A 795 40.63 9.79 10.10
C LYS A 795 39.85 9.44 8.81
N ILE A 796 38.73 10.16 8.53
CA ILE A 796 37.92 10.05 7.34
C ILE A 796 38.00 11.37 6.55
#